data_63f733b462cd493a295370d2395e9018
#
_entry.id   63f733b462cd493a295370d2395e9018
#
_cell.length_a   1.000
_cell.length_b   1.000
_cell.length_c   1.000
_cell.angle_alpha   90.00
_cell.angle_beta   90.00
_cell.angle_gamma   90.00
#
_symmetry.space_group_name_H-M   'P 1'
#
loop_
_entity.id
_entity.type
_entity.pdbx_description
1 polymer ?
#
loop_
_entity_poly.entity_id
_entity_poly.type
_entity_poly.pdbx_seq_one_letter_code
_entity_poly.pdbx_strand_id
1 'polypeptide(L)'
;MPSLNVSEIHLCQRCSRLLAYHLAGKKQVWRIGLVASESFPSKFFHDKIVRQLHKKLSSPHSHLFKAVVRICKSPKDNFHSRFLETLENYFFLSFLNKHSQELETSNLLQTGKAFEKWCAFLSEFLCQIVQKMGDNFLLSEIFYPPEKLISQTYESSSEKKLTVNGRYDAILFDTQEKEIVILECKGRDMDRADEDMTQVALYAWLISQQTGIIPRAVILYLTGEQERYHVSKDEMKSLIQQMPNLFDHVIQIIEANANKMQIFLPRSVDKNLCKRCPFNFRCDNDYGQEVPKASGIDDMLDLFHKLNLPVFDAGNICGPRFIRYKLKPDFSKKVTVTKIQKRALDLQVAMNLPDIPLIQAQAGYVSIDIPRKVRKPLTLGEVMRKAASTRPASKVAFPIGMAIDGTIVWINLNDPASPSILVGGTSGSGKSVLLRSILIALAINANPDELKFSLIDSKHVSFQDLSDIPHIDGDIIVENSIAIEKLRELVEEMNQRYSAFKKVKAFDINGYQEKGYQVPHHVVMIDEYADLIIDKQTKNDLETTIQKLGQKGRAAGIHLILATQRPDARIVTPLIKANLQLKVALKVTTPSNSNIIIDQPGAECLIGRGDMLIAGSVPVKRLQGPIASKTDIDQTKTSLI
;
A
#
# COMPACT_ATOMS: atom_id res chain seq x y z
N MET A 1 -30.45 -10.19 -19.59
CA MET A 1 -29.55 -9.35 -18.80
C MET A 1 -28.63 -10.27 -18.00
N PRO A 2 -27.31 -10.20 -18.15
CA PRO A 2 -26.43 -11.06 -17.38
C PRO A 2 -26.49 -10.71 -15.89
N SER A 3 -26.48 -11.74 -15.05
CA SER A 3 -26.56 -11.61 -13.60
C SER A 3 -25.43 -12.43 -12.99
N LEU A 4 -24.59 -11.80 -12.16
CA LEU A 4 -23.48 -12.44 -11.46
C LEU A 4 -23.52 -12.13 -9.97
N ASN A 5 -23.02 -13.10 -9.18
CA ASN A 5 -22.83 -12.90 -7.75
C ASN A 5 -21.49 -12.20 -7.45
N VAL A 6 -21.38 -11.55 -6.31
CA VAL A 6 -20.14 -10.92 -5.84
C VAL A 6 -18.96 -11.88 -5.91
N SER A 7 -19.15 -13.15 -5.52
CA SER A 7 -18.10 -14.17 -5.60
C SER A 7 -17.62 -14.46 -7.03
N GLU A 8 -18.50 -14.38 -8.02
CA GLU A 8 -18.16 -14.59 -9.43
C GLU A 8 -17.38 -13.40 -10.00
N ILE A 9 -17.78 -12.18 -9.63
CA ILE A 9 -17.05 -10.96 -10.00
C ILE A 9 -15.68 -10.91 -9.32
N HIS A 10 -15.60 -11.30 -8.07
CA HIS A 10 -14.33 -11.42 -7.33
C HIS A 10 -13.37 -12.43 -7.99
N LEU A 11 -13.89 -13.50 -8.58
CA LEU A 11 -13.10 -14.45 -9.36
C LEU A 11 -12.38 -13.76 -10.54
N CYS A 12 -13.02 -12.80 -11.20
CA CYS A 12 -12.43 -12.01 -12.29
C CYS A 12 -11.19 -11.24 -11.81
N GLN A 13 -11.22 -10.68 -10.62
CA GLN A 13 -10.08 -9.95 -10.06
C GLN A 13 -8.88 -10.85 -9.75
N ARG A 14 -9.14 -12.05 -9.26
CA ARG A 14 -8.07 -13.02 -9.01
C ARG A 14 -7.43 -13.48 -10.32
N CYS A 15 -8.24 -13.76 -11.33
CA CYS A 15 -7.82 -14.12 -12.65
C CYS A 15 -9.00 -14.03 -13.63
N SER A 16 -8.95 -13.11 -14.59
CA SER A 16 -10.01 -12.93 -15.60
C SER A 16 -10.27 -14.22 -16.41
N ARG A 17 -9.25 -15.05 -16.63
CA ARG A 17 -9.38 -16.35 -17.28
C ARG A 17 -10.22 -17.34 -16.47
N LEU A 18 -10.17 -17.27 -15.12
CA LEU A 18 -11.02 -18.12 -14.28
C LEU A 18 -12.50 -17.76 -14.43
N LEU A 19 -12.84 -16.46 -14.52
CA LEU A 19 -14.20 -16.06 -14.81
C LEU A 19 -14.66 -16.57 -16.18
N ALA A 20 -13.81 -16.46 -17.20
CA ALA A 20 -14.11 -16.98 -18.55
C ALA A 20 -14.34 -18.50 -18.53
N TYR A 21 -13.52 -19.27 -17.83
CA TYR A 21 -13.73 -20.72 -17.64
C TYR A 21 -15.03 -21.04 -16.89
N HIS A 22 -15.36 -20.24 -15.87
CA HIS A 22 -16.63 -20.38 -15.14
C HIS A 22 -17.83 -20.16 -16.07
N LEU A 23 -17.85 -19.07 -16.81
CA LEU A 23 -18.92 -18.73 -17.77
C LEU A 23 -19.04 -19.78 -18.88
N ALA A 24 -17.93 -20.43 -19.27
CA ALA A 24 -17.92 -21.58 -20.20
C ALA A 24 -18.37 -22.91 -19.57
N GLY A 25 -18.95 -22.89 -18.35
CA GLY A 25 -19.50 -24.07 -17.68
C GLY A 25 -18.48 -25.01 -17.04
N LYS A 26 -17.22 -24.57 -16.84
CA LYS A 26 -16.17 -25.41 -16.20
C LYS A 26 -16.26 -25.38 -14.68
N LYS A 27 -17.03 -26.29 -14.08
CA LYS A 27 -17.28 -26.35 -12.63
C LYS A 27 -16.02 -26.47 -11.75
N GLN A 28 -14.92 -26.96 -12.27
CA GLN A 28 -13.63 -27.12 -11.56
C GLN A 28 -13.01 -25.80 -11.09
N VAL A 29 -13.45 -24.65 -11.62
CA VAL A 29 -12.99 -23.31 -11.22
C VAL A 29 -13.11 -23.10 -9.71
N TRP A 30 -14.19 -23.58 -9.10
CA TRP A 30 -14.44 -23.41 -7.65
C TRP A 30 -13.52 -24.22 -6.73
N ARG A 31 -12.87 -25.29 -7.27
CA ARG A 31 -11.89 -26.07 -6.50
C ARG A 31 -10.61 -25.31 -6.18
N ILE A 32 -10.30 -24.25 -6.92
CA ILE A 32 -9.10 -23.43 -6.75
C ILE A 32 -9.20 -22.55 -5.48
N GLY A 33 -10.40 -22.10 -5.13
CA GLY A 33 -10.64 -21.30 -3.92
C GLY A 33 -10.66 -22.11 -2.61
N LEU A 34 -10.90 -23.42 -2.70
CA LEU A 34 -11.08 -24.31 -1.55
C LEU A 34 -9.77 -24.91 -1.01
N VAL A 35 -8.66 -24.81 -1.72
CA VAL A 35 -7.37 -25.44 -1.36
C VAL A 35 -6.49 -24.55 -0.46
N ALA A 36 -6.99 -23.40 0.00
CA ALA A 36 -6.29 -22.57 0.98
C ALA A 36 -6.75 -22.95 2.40
N SER A 37 -5.96 -23.74 3.09
CA SER A 37 -6.11 -24.31 4.44
C SER A 37 -7.14 -25.45 4.57
N GLU A 38 -6.66 -26.67 4.49
CA GLU A 38 -7.40 -27.89 4.87
C GLU A 38 -7.74 -27.93 6.37
N SER A 39 -7.34 -26.94 7.16
CA SER A 39 -7.41 -26.96 8.63
C SER A 39 -8.61 -26.26 9.26
N PHE A 40 -9.33 -25.38 8.55
CA PHE A 40 -10.47 -24.65 9.13
C PHE A 40 -11.74 -24.75 8.25
N PRO A 41 -12.89 -25.20 8.79
CA PRO A 41 -14.14 -25.31 8.04
C PRO A 41 -14.84 -23.95 7.89
N SER A 42 -14.24 -23.03 7.13
CA SER A 42 -14.71 -21.64 7.00
C SER A 42 -16.16 -21.55 6.53
N LYS A 43 -16.56 -22.35 5.54
CA LYS A 43 -17.94 -22.39 5.05
C LYS A 43 -18.92 -22.85 6.12
N PHE A 44 -18.54 -23.85 6.92
CA PHE A 44 -19.35 -24.32 8.03
C PHE A 44 -19.52 -23.23 9.09
N PHE A 45 -18.42 -22.54 9.43
CA PHE A 45 -18.44 -21.44 10.39
C PHE A 45 -19.38 -20.31 9.92
N HIS A 46 -19.27 -19.88 8.67
CA HIS A 46 -20.14 -18.85 8.09
C HIS A 46 -21.61 -19.26 8.09
N ASP A 47 -21.93 -20.38 7.45
CA ASP A 47 -23.31 -20.77 7.19
C ASP A 47 -24.03 -21.21 8.47
N LYS A 48 -23.33 -21.84 9.39
CA LYS A 48 -23.93 -22.45 10.57
C LYS A 48 -23.79 -21.59 11.84
N ILE A 49 -22.70 -20.86 12.00
CA ILE A 49 -22.46 -20.07 13.21
C ILE A 49 -22.80 -18.59 12.96
N VAL A 50 -22.07 -17.90 12.09
CA VAL A 50 -22.21 -16.45 11.91
C VAL A 50 -23.64 -16.08 11.52
N ARG A 51 -24.19 -16.74 10.50
CA ARG A 51 -25.57 -16.45 10.04
C ARG A 51 -26.62 -16.76 11.08
N GLN A 52 -26.55 -17.94 11.74
CA GLN A 52 -27.56 -18.29 12.74
C GLN A 52 -27.50 -17.40 13.97
N LEU A 53 -26.30 -17.04 14.40
CA LEU A 53 -26.11 -16.15 15.53
C LEU A 53 -26.63 -14.75 15.20
N HIS A 54 -26.29 -14.22 14.03
CA HIS A 54 -26.77 -12.91 13.56
C HIS A 54 -28.31 -12.91 13.45
N LYS A 55 -28.92 -13.95 12.92
CA LYS A 55 -30.38 -14.11 12.85
C LYS A 55 -31.03 -14.08 14.24
N LYS A 56 -30.41 -14.74 15.24
CA LYS A 56 -30.91 -14.70 16.62
C LYS A 56 -30.73 -13.34 17.27
N LEU A 57 -29.62 -12.64 16.99
CA LEU A 57 -29.34 -11.28 17.49
C LEU A 57 -30.20 -10.20 16.85
N SER A 58 -30.66 -10.41 15.63
CA SER A 58 -31.60 -9.50 14.94
C SER A 58 -33.08 -9.74 15.26
N SER A 59 -33.42 -10.83 15.96
CA SER A 59 -34.80 -11.21 16.27
C SER A 59 -35.22 -10.86 17.70
N PRO A 60 -36.11 -9.89 17.95
CA PRO A 60 -36.58 -9.51 19.29
C PRO A 60 -37.23 -10.63 20.09
N HIS A 61 -37.74 -11.65 19.42
CA HIS A 61 -38.39 -12.80 20.06
C HIS A 61 -37.41 -13.87 20.55
N SER A 62 -36.17 -13.80 20.11
CA SER A 62 -35.13 -14.78 20.46
C SER A 62 -34.73 -14.64 21.95
N HIS A 63 -34.53 -15.81 22.62
CA HIS A 63 -34.01 -15.81 23.99
C HIS A 63 -32.61 -15.15 24.08
N LEU A 64 -31.77 -15.38 23.09
CA LEU A 64 -30.45 -14.77 23.01
C LEU A 64 -30.54 -13.26 22.91
N PHE A 65 -31.40 -12.74 22.04
CA PHE A 65 -31.64 -11.29 21.93
C PHE A 65 -31.99 -10.66 23.29
N LYS A 66 -32.96 -11.27 23.98
CA LYS A 66 -33.40 -10.78 25.31
C LYS A 66 -32.29 -10.84 26.36
N ALA A 67 -31.45 -11.87 26.32
CA ALA A 67 -30.31 -12.00 27.22
C ALA A 67 -29.24 -10.94 26.95
N VAL A 68 -28.89 -10.70 25.69
CA VAL A 68 -27.94 -9.65 25.28
C VAL A 68 -28.46 -8.26 25.66
N VAL A 69 -29.75 -7.97 25.42
CA VAL A 69 -30.36 -6.68 25.82
C VAL A 69 -30.21 -6.43 27.34
N ARG A 70 -30.38 -7.48 28.18
CA ARG A 70 -30.19 -7.35 29.64
C ARG A 70 -28.76 -6.98 30.01
N ILE A 71 -27.76 -7.52 29.31
CA ILE A 71 -26.35 -7.17 29.54
C ILE A 71 -26.08 -5.72 29.11
N CYS A 72 -26.61 -5.33 27.95
CA CYS A 72 -26.44 -3.98 27.42
C CYS A 72 -27.08 -2.89 28.31
N LYS A 73 -28.20 -3.19 28.98
CA LYS A 73 -28.86 -2.27 29.94
C LYS A 73 -28.12 -2.09 31.26
N SER A 74 -27.12 -2.90 31.56
CA SER A 74 -26.31 -2.79 32.78
C SER A 74 -24.83 -2.99 32.41
N PRO A 75 -24.20 -2.05 31.70
CA PRO A 75 -22.79 -2.12 31.37
C PRO A 75 -21.97 -1.92 32.65
N LYS A 76 -21.54 -3.02 33.28
CA LYS A 76 -20.62 -3.05 34.42
C LYS A 76 -19.25 -3.48 33.94
N ASP A 77 -18.24 -3.29 34.78
CA ASP A 77 -16.94 -3.93 34.62
C ASP A 77 -17.16 -5.42 34.27
N ASN A 78 -16.42 -5.93 33.28
CA ASN A 78 -16.56 -7.26 32.69
C ASN A 78 -17.67 -7.46 31.61
N PHE A 79 -18.08 -6.41 30.89
CA PHE A 79 -19.06 -6.54 29.80
C PHE A 79 -18.68 -7.63 28.79
N HIS A 80 -17.42 -7.67 28.38
CA HIS A 80 -16.91 -8.67 27.45
C HIS A 80 -17.12 -10.12 27.94
N SER A 81 -16.70 -10.43 29.16
CA SER A 81 -16.83 -11.78 29.73
C SER A 81 -18.29 -12.20 29.86
N ARG A 82 -19.17 -11.31 30.31
CA ARG A 82 -20.61 -11.57 30.43
C ARG A 82 -21.27 -11.78 29.06
N PHE A 83 -20.83 -11.02 28.06
CA PHE A 83 -21.33 -11.15 26.69
C PHE A 83 -20.91 -12.49 26.10
N LEU A 84 -19.63 -12.86 26.22
CA LEU A 84 -19.11 -14.14 25.76
C LEU A 84 -19.84 -15.32 26.43
N GLU A 85 -19.93 -15.32 27.75
CA GLU A 85 -20.65 -16.34 28.52
C GLU A 85 -22.12 -16.48 28.09
N THR A 86 -22.77 -15.37 27.79
CA THR A 86 -24.15 -15.38 27.30
C THR A 86 -24.25 -16.03 25.91
N LEU A 87 -23.34 -15.68 24.98
CA LEU A 87 -23.35 -16.29 23.66
C LEU A 87 -23.00 -17.76 23.71
N GLU A 88 -22.08 -18.17 24.58
CA GLU A 88 -21.76 -19.58 24.84
C GLU A 88 -22.97 -20.35 25.33
N ASN A 89 -23.61 -19.90 26.41
CA ASN A 89 -24.73 -20.60 27.04
C ASN A 89 -25.99 -20.64 26.18
N TYR A 90 -26.36 -19.54 25.54
CA TYR A 90 -27.61 -19.46 24.77
C TYR A 90 -27.49 -19.88 23.30
N PHE A 91 -26.27 -20.04 22.80
CA PHE A 91 -26.05 -20.36 21.39
C PHE A 91 -24.99 -21.46 21.20
N PHE A 92 -23.74 -21.24 21.61
CA PHE A 92 -22.61 -22.02 21.14
C PHE A 92 -22.61 -23.46 21.70
N LEU A 93 -22.90 -23.65 22.98
CA LEU A 93 -22.98 -24.99 23.57
C LEU A 93 -24.11 -25.82 22.96
N SER A 94 -25.27 -25.22 22.74
CA SER A 94 -26.39 -25.90 22.05
C SER A 94 -26.06 -26.23 20.60
N PHE A 95 -25.31 -25.35 19.94
CA PHE A 95 -24.82 -25.54 18.59
C PHE A 95 -23.82 -26.70 18.51
N LEU A 96 -22.82 -26.72 19.39
CA LEU A 96 -21.83 -27.80 19.47
C LEU A 96 -22.50 -29.17 19.69
N ASN A 97 -23.43 -29.25 20.62
CA ASN A 97 -24.17 -30.51 20.88
C ASN A 97 -24.91 -31.02 19.64
N LYS A 98 -25.45 -30.12 18.83
CA LYS A 98 -26.20 -30.49 17.63
C LYS A 98 -25.31 -30.93 16.47
N HIS A 99 -24.10 -30.38 16.37
CA HIS A 99 -23.19 -30.55 15.22
C HIS A 99 -21.88 -31.26 15.58
N SER A 100 -21.77 -31.83 16.79
CA SER A 100 -20.57 -32.53 17.28
C SER A 100 -20.13 -33.70 16.40
N GLN A 101 -21.08 -34.37 15.74
CA GLN A 101 -20.80 -35.48 14.83
C GLN A 101 -20.31 -35.04 13.44
N GLU A 102 -20.53 -33.77 13.08
CA GLU A 102 -20.12 -33.21 11.79
C GLU A 102 -18.69 -32.58 11.84
N LEU A 103 -18.13 -32.40 13.04
CA LEU A 103 -16.84 -31.73 13.25
C LEU A 103 -15.82 -32.73 13.84
N GLU A 104 -14.67 -32.87 13.18
CA GLU A 104 -13.51 -33.54 13.76
C GLU A 104 -12.95 -32.75 14.96
N THR A 105 -12.28 -33.45 15.89
CA THR A 105 -11.81 -32.85 17.16
C THR A 105 -10.85 -31.64 16.92
N SER A 106 -10.00 -31.70 15.88
CA SER A 106 -9.12 -30.61 15.51
C SER A 106 -9.87 -29.37 15.02
N ASN A 107 -10.96 -29.57 14.27
CA ASN A 107 -11.82 -28.52 13.76
C ASN A 107 -12.68 -27.89 14.87
N LEU A 108 -12.98 -28.63 15.93
CA LEU A 108 -13.78 -28.17 17.06
C LEU A 108 -13.05 -27.10 17.87
N LEU A 109 -11.76 -27.31 18.15
CA LEU A 109 -10.90 -26.32 18.83
C LEU A 109 -10.73 -25.04 18.02
N GLN A 110 -10.49 -25.17 16.72
CA GLN A 110 -10.35 -24.02 15.83
C GLN A 110 -11.66 -23.25 15.69
N THR A 111 -12.80 -23.96 15.64
CA THR A 111 -14.13 -23.34 15.62
C THR A 111 -14.41 -22.57 16.90
N GLY A 112 -14.00 -23.09 18.07
CA GLY A 112 -14.10 -22.39 19.36
C GLY A 112 -13.30 -21.10 19.37
N LYS A 113 -12.03 -21.14 18.99
CA LYS A 113 -11.17 -19.95 18.89
C LYS A 113 -11.72 -18.90 17.90
N ALA A 114 -12.23 -19.34 16.75
CA ALA A 114 -12.85 -18.45 15.78
C ALA A 114 -14.12 -17.78 16.32
N PHE A 115 -14.91 -18.54 17.09
CA PHE A 115 -16.10 -18.02 17.78
C PHE A 115 -15.74 -16.98 18.84
N GLU A 116 -14.72 -17.22 19.65
CA GLU A 116 -14.20 -16.26 20.64
C GLU A 116 -13.78 -14.94 19.98
N LYS A 117 -13.00 -15.03 18.90
CA LYS A 117 -12.57 -13.84 18.14
C LYS A 117 -13.74 -13.02 17.59
N TRP A 118 -14.73 -13.71 17.05
CA TRP A 118 -15.94 -13.06 16.54
C TRP A 118 -16.75 -12.40 17.67
N CYS A 119 -16.90 -13.09 18.81
CA CYS A 119 -17.56 -12.56 20.00
C CYS A 119 -16.81 -11.37 20.61
N ALA A 120 -15.48 -11.41 20.61
CA ALA A 120 -14.64 -10.30 21.08
C ALA A 120 -14.91 -9.02 20.27
N PHE A 121 -14.93 -9.13 18.95
CA PHE A 121 -15.27 -8.00 18.09
C PHE A 121 -16.68 -7.45 18.36
N LEU A 122 -17.69 -8.33 18.42
CA LEU A 122 -19.07 -7.90 18.67
C LEU A 122 -19.24 -7.26 20.05
N SER A 123 -18.60 -7.79 21.08
CA SER A 123 -18.70 -7.23 22.43
C SER A 123 -18.06 -5.84 22.51
N GLU A 124 -16.92 -5.63 21.83
CA GLU A 124 -16.26 -4.33 21.75
C GLU A 124 -17.14 -3.32 21.02
N PHE A 125 -17.68 -3.71 19.87
CA PHE A 125 -18.57 -2.87 19.06
C PHE A 125 -19.83 -2.47 19.83
N LEU A 126 -20.49 -3.44 20.48
CA LEU A 126 -21.68 -3.17 21.30
C LEU A 126 -21.37 -2.34 22.53
N CYS A 127 -20.24 -2.59 23.21
CA CYS A 127 -19.83 -1.81 24.36
C CYS A 127 -19.66 -0.34 24.04
N GLN A 128 -19.02 -0.03 22.92
CA GLN A 128 -18.84 1.35 22.44
C GLN A 128 -20.18 2.05 22.19
N ILE A 129 -21.14 1.36 21.56
CA ILE A 129 -22.47 1.92 21.30
C ILE A 129 -23.24 2.12 22.61
N VAL A 130 -23.25 1.10 23.50
CA VAL A 130 -23.98 1.15 24.77
C VAL A 130 -23.45 2.25 25.69
N GLN A 131 -22.13 2.41 25.80
CA GLN A 131 -21.51 3.46 26.59
C GLN A 131 -21.91 4.87 26.13
N LYS A 132 -22.11 5.03 24.84
CA LYS A 132 -22.50 6.32 24.26
C LYS A 132 -24.01 6.59 24.30
N MET A 133 -24.87 5.58 24.15
CA MET A 133 -26.33 5.71 24.02
C MET A 133 -27.09 5.60 25.35
N GLY A 134 -26.51 4.99 26.39
CA GLY A 134 -27.19 4.76 27.66
C GLY A 134 -28.50 3.98 27.51
N ASP A 135 -29.57 4.46 28.16
CA ASP A 135 -30.89 3.77 28.18
C ASP A 135 -31.64 3.80 26.83
N ASN A 136 -31.20 4.60 25.86
CA ASN A 136 -31.83 4.71 24.53
C ASN A 136 -31.34 3.63 23.54
N PHE A 137 -30.64 2.63 24.01
CA PHE A 137 -30.08 1.56 23.21
C PHE A 137 -31.15 0.57 22.72
N LEU A 138 -31.26 0.40 21.40
CA LEU A 138 -32.13 -0.59 20.75
C LEU A 138 -31.30 -1.59 19.95
N LEU A 139 -31.09 -2.78 20.48
CA LEU A 139 -30.30 -3.84 19.82
C LEU A 139 -30.87 -4.22 18.45
N SER A 140 -32.19 -4.13 18.24
CA SER A 140 -32.85 -4.44 16.97
C SER A 140 -32.49 -3.49 15.81
N GLU A 141 -31.97 -2.32 16.13
CA GLU A 141 -31.54 -1.33 15.12
C GLU A 141 -30.08 -1.55 14.71
N ILE A 142 -29.31 -2.32 15.47
CA ILE A 142 -27.89 -2.55 15.19
C ILE A 142 -27.66 -3.70 14.24
N PHE A 143 -28.43 -4.76 14.36
CA PHE A 143 -28.26 -5.98 13.56
C PHE A 143 -29.24 -6.01 12.38
N TYR A 144 -28.73 -5.88 11.17
CA TYR A 144 -29.54 -6.11 9.97
C TYR A 144 -29.74 -7.61 9.73
N PRO A 145 -30.94 -8.05 9.27
CA PRO A 145 -31.17 -9.47 8.99
C PRO A 145 -30.18 -10.02 7.94
N PRO A 146 -29.52 -11.16 8.17
CA PRO A 146 -28.43 -11.67 7.34
C PRO A 146 -28.86 -12.26 5.99
N GLU A 147 -30.15 -12.37 5.70
CA GLU A 147 -30.66 -13.19 4.59
C GLU A 147 -31.12 -12.40 3.37
N LYS A 148 -31.02 -11.07 3.37
CA LYS A 148 -31.49 -10.30 2.23
C LYS A 148 -30.45 -10.32 1.10
N LEU A 149 -30.78 -11.01 0.00
CA LEU A 149 -30.04 -10.90 -1.24
C LEU A 149 -30.09 -9.43 -1.68
N ILE A 150 -28.95 -8.77 -1.68
CA ILE A 150 -28.83 -7.43 -2.22
C ILE A 150 -28.56 -7.56 -3.72
N SER A 151 -29.35 -6.89 -4.53
CA SER A 151 -29.21 -6.89 -5.98
C SER A 151 -29.24 -5.47 -6.52
N GLN A 152 -28.32 -5.16 -7.41
CA GLN A 152 -28.25 -3.87 -8.07
C GLN A 152 -27.80 -4.01 -9.51
N THR A 153 -28.32 -3.15 -10.39
CA THR A 153 -27.95 -3.14 -11.80
C THR A 153 -26.96 -2.01 -12.06
N TYR A 154 -25.83 -2.35 -12.63
CA TYR A 154 -24.86 -1.43 -13.20
C TYR A 154 -25.16 -1.23 -14.69
N GLU A 155 -25.12 0.01 -15.15
CA GLU A 155 -25.23 0.39 -16.56
C GLU A 155 -23.92 1.05 -17.01
N SER A 156 -23.31 0.47 -18.05
CA SER A 156 -22.07 0.97 -18.60
C SER A 156 -22.29 2.21 -19.48
N SER A 157 -21.24 2.94 -19.79
CA SER A 157 -21.28 4.06 -20.75
C SER A 157 -21.74 3.65 -22.16
N SER A 158 -21.70 2.37 -22.49
CA SER A 158 -22.19 1.77 -23.74
C SER A 158 -23.62 1.19 -23.60
N GLU A 159 -24.41 1.63 -22.62
CA GLU A 159 -25.80 1.20 -22.34
C GLU A 159 -25.94 -0.29 -21.99
N LYS A 160 -24.86 -0.98 -21.71
CA LYS A 160 -24.88 -2.38 -21.33
C LYS A 160 -25.12 -2.54 -19.84
N LYS A 161 -25.89 -3.57 -19.48
CA LYS A 161 -26.36 -3.76 -18.10
C LYS A 161 -25.83 -5.04 -17.50
N LEU A 162 -25.35 -4.96 -16.25
CA LEU A 162 -24.88 -6.09 -15.44
C LEU A 162 -25.63 -6.06 -14.10
N THR A 163 -26.34 -7.14 -13.77
CA THR A 163 -26.93 -7.29 -12.44
C THR A 163 -25.94 -7.94 -11.49
N VAL A 164 -25.61 -7.26 -10.41
CA VAL A 164 -24.72 -7.72 -9.35
C VAL A 164 -25.54 -8.15 -8.14
N ASN A 165 -25.34 -9.37 -7.69
CA ASN A 165 -26.01 -9.93 -6.51
C ASN A 165 -24.98 -10.20 -5.40
N GLY A 166 -25.32 -9.87 -4.16
CA GLY A 166 -24.45 -10.10 -3.01
C GLY A 166 -25.16 -10.67 -1.80
N ARG A 167 -24.45 -11.51 -1.05
CA ARG A 167 -24.82 -11.93 0.31
C ARG A 167 -23.62 -11.68 1.20
N TYR A 168 -23.78 -10.77 2.14
CA TYR A 168 -22.76 -10.44 3.14
C TYR A 168 -22.87 -11.37 4.37
N ASP A 169 -21.80 -11.44 5.15
CA ASP A 169 -21.80 -12.23 6.38
C ASP A 169 -22.62 -11.55 7.47
N ALA A 170 -22.36 -10.28 7.72
CA ALA A 170 -23.15 -9.47 8.63
C ALA A 170 -23.08 -7.98 8.26
N ILE A 171 -24.16 -7.26 8.53
CA ILE A 171 -24.22 -5.80 8.51
C ILE A 171 -24.64 -5.33 9.90
N LEU A 172 -23.86 -4.39 10.43
CA LEU A 172 -24.12 -3.71 11.68
C LEU A 172 -24.40 -2.23 11.37
N PHE A 173 -25.26 -1.62 12.16
CA PHE A 173 -25.55 -0.19 12.06
C PHE A 173 -25.07 0.50 13.32
N ASP A 174 -24.15 1.45 13.17
CA ASP A 174 -23.79 2.36 14.21
C ASP A 174 -24.81 3.49 14.27
N THR A 175 -25.73 3.40 15.22
CA THR A 175 -26.86 4.33 15.35
C THR A 175 -26.43 5.75 15.73
N GLN A 176 -25.24 5.92 16.29
CA GLN A 176 -24.69 7.23 16.68
C GLN A 176 -24.02 7.96 15.52
N GLU A 177 -23.07 7.28 14.90
CA GLU A 177 -22.35 7.83 13.75
C GLU A 177 -23.21 7.75 12.48
N LYS A 178 -24.42 7.13 12.57
CA LYS A 178 -25.30 6.82 11.43
C LYS A 178 -24.55 6.11 10.31
N GLU A 179 -23.69 5.19 10.67
CA GLU A 179 -22.82 4.46 9.76
C GLU A 179 -23.23 3.00 9.62
N ILE A 180 -23.11 2.51 8.40
CA ILE A 180 -23.24 1.09 8.10
C ILE A 180 -21.85 0.45 8.20
N VAL A 181 -21.74 -0.66 8.92
CA VAL A 181 -20.50 -1.45 9.06
C VAL A 181 -20.71 -2.81 8.44
N ILE A 182 -19.97 -3.11 7.39
CA ILE A 182 -19.92 -4.44 6.79
C ILE A 182 -18.94 -5.28 7.61
N LEU A 183 -19.37 -6.43 8.10
CA LEU A 183 -18.51 -7.41 8.73
C LEU A 183 -18.35 -8.59 7.79
N GLU A 184 -17.12 -8.87 7.39
CA GLU A 184 -16.77 -10.01 6.56
C GLU A 184 -15.80 -10.91 7.34
N CYS A 185 -16.05 -12.19 7.41
CA CYS A 185 -15.24 -13.15 8.14
C CYS A 185 -14.41 -14.02 7.19
N LYS A 186 -13.15 -14.23 7.49
CA LYS A 186 -12.24 -15.07 6.69
C LYS A 186 -11.65 -16.18 7.53
N GLY A 187 -11.81 -17.42 7.08
CA GLY A 187 -11.24 -18.61 7.74
C GLY A 187 -9.76 -18.85 7.38
N ARG A 188 -8.99 -17.79 7.20
CA ARG A 188 -7.56 -17.81 6.84
C ARG A 188 -6.85 -16.62 7.42
N ASP A 189 -5.54 -16.59 7.29
CA ASP A 189 -4.70 -15.47 7.71
C ASP A 189 -4.81 -14.27 6.76
N MET A 190 -4.33 -13.11 7.19
CA MET A 190 -4.43 -11.82 6.48
C MET A 190 -3.49 -11.72 5.25
N ASP A 191 -2.90 -12.82 4.79
CA ASP A 191 -1.95 -12.88 3.67
C ASP A 191 -2.51 -12.38 2.32
N ARG A 192 -3.84 -12.25 2.21
CA ARG A 192 -4.57 -11.83 1.01
C ARG A 192 -5.60 -10.72 1.29
N ALA A 193 -5.28 -9.80 2.17
CA ALA A 193 -6.16 -8.70 2.53
C ALA A 193 -6.63 -7.88 1.31
N ASP A 194 -5.77 -7.66 0.32
CA ASP A 194 -6.12 -6.93 -0.92
C ASP A 194 -7.22 -7.61 -1.73
N GLU A 195 -7.25 -8.96 -1.75
CA GLU A 195 -8.32 -9.71 -2.41
C GLU A 195 -9.63 -9.58 -1.64
N ASP A 196 -9.56 -9.65 -0.31
CA ASP A 196 -10.73 -9.55 0.56
C ASP A 196 -11.34 -8.15 0.52
N MET A 197 -10.52 -7.10 0.44
CA MET A 197 -10.96 -5.72 0.29
C MET A 197 -11.86 -5.51 -0.94
N THR A 198 -11.58 -6.18 -2.05
CA THR A 198 -12.44 -6.06 -3.23
C THR A 198 -13.80 -6.70 -3.02
N GLN A 199 -13.85 -7.86 -2.37
CA GLN A 199 -15.13 -8.48 -2.06
C GLN A 199 -15.98 -7.56 -1.19
N VAL A 200 -15.37 -6.96 -0.18
CA VAL A 200 -16.03 -6.01 0.72
C VAL A 200 -16.44 -4.73 -0.03
N ALA A 201 -15.61 -4.24 -0.96
CA ALA A 201 -15.94 -3.08 -1.80
C ALA A 201 -17.13 -3.35 -2.75
N LEU A 202 -17.29 -4.58 -3.26
CA LEU A 202 -18.47 -4.98 -4.03
C LEU A 202 -19.74 -4.95 -3.17
N TYR A 203 -19.68 -5.44 -1.92
CA TYR A 203 -20.82 -5.31 -1.00
C TYR A 203 -21.10 -3.85 -0.65
N ALA A 204 -20.07 -3.06 -0.42
CA ALA A 204 -20.20 -1.63 -0.13
C ALA A 204 -20.82 -0.86 -1.30
N TRP A 205 -20.45 -1.20 -2.53
CA TRP A 205 -21.08 -0.64 -3.72
C TRP A 205 -22.57 -0.98 -3.76
N LEU A 206 -22.94 -2.24 -3.56
CA LEU A 206 -24.35 -2.68 -3.52
C LEU A 206 -25.17 -1.90 -2.47
N ILE A 207 -24.62 -1.74 -1.28
CA ILE A 207 -25.28 -1.03 -0.18
C ILE A 207 -25.37 0.46 -0.48
N SER A 208 -24.31 1.09 -0.99
CA SER A 208 -24.29 2.50 -1.30
C SER A 208 -25.31 2.88 -2.39
N GLN A 209 -25.52 2.02 -3.38
CA GLN A 209 -26.54 2.23 -4.42
C GLN A 209 -27.97 2.16 -3.88
N GLN A 210 -28.20 1.38 -2.82
CA GLN A 210 -29.54 1.24 -2.22
C GLN A 210 -29.82 2.30 -1.16
N THR A 211 -28.82 2.68 -0.38
CA THR A 211 -29.00 3.51 0.81
C THR A 211 -28.50 4.94 0.64
N GLY A 212 -27.66 5.21 -0.36
CA GLY A 212 -26.93 6.47 -0.50
C GLY A 212 -25.78 6.64 0.51
N ILE A 213 -25.58 5.67 1.42
CA ILE A 213 -24.58 5.72 2.48
C ILE A 213 -23.37 4.89 2.07
N ILE A 214 -22.18 5.46 2.16
CA ILE A 214 -20.92 4.72 2.00
C ILE A 214 -20.60 4.03 3.32
N PRO A 215 -20.61 2.67 3.37
CA PRO A 215 -20.30 1.94 4.58
C PRO A 215 -18.79 1.93 4.86
N ARG A 216 -18.41 1.75 6.12
CA ARG A 216 -17.09 1.24 6.48
C ARG A 216 -17.13 -0.29 6.60
N ALA A 217 -15.98 -0.93 6.70
CA ALA A 217 -15.96 -2.38 6.86
C ALA A 217 -14.91 -2.87 7.84
N VAL A 218 -15.16 -4.07 8.35
CA VAL A 218 -14.20 -4.82 9.15
C VAL A 218 -14.09 -6.22 8.57
N ILE A 219 -12.88 -6.62 8.22
CA ILE A 219 -12.56 -7.98 7.80
C ILE A 219 -11.96 -8.69 9.01
N LEU A 220 -12.62 -9.74 9.48
CA LEU A 220 -12.24 -10.51 10.65
C LEU A 220 -11.55 -11.80 10.21
N TYR A 221 -10.27 -11.94 10.53
CA TYR A 221 -9.49 -13.14 10.24
C TYR A 221 -9.57 -14.11 11.43
N LEU A 222 -10.17 -15.24 11.20
CA LEU A 222 -10.50 -16.21 12.25
C LEU A 222 -9.32 -17.13 12.61
N THR A 223 -8.30 -17.21 11.72
CA THR A 223 -7.07 -17.96 11.95
C THR A 223 -5.87 -17.00 11.93
N GLY A 224 -4.73 -17.41 12.51
CA GLY A 224 -3.51 -16.61 12.58
C GLY A 224 -3.47 -15.59 13.74
N GLU A 225 -2.39 -14.82 13.79
CA GLU A 225 -2.13 -13.84 14.87
C GLU A 225 -2.85 -12.52 14.64
N GLN A 226 -2.96 -12.08 13.38
CA GLN A 226 -3.68 -10.85 13.02
C GLN A 226 -5.17 -11.12 12.94
N GLU A 227 -5.94 -10.41 13.76
CA GLU A 227 -7.35 -10.72 13.97
C GLU A 227 -8.30 -9.94 13.07
N ARG A 228 -7.99 -8.69 12.73
CA ARG A 228 -8.93 -7.81 12.00
C ARG A 228 -8.24 -6.76 11.14
N TYR A 229 -8.92 -6.38 10.07
CA TYR A 229 -8.55 -5.29 9.19
C TYR A 229 -9.73 -4.31 9.08
N HIS A 230 -9.49 -3.04 9.40
CA HIS A 230 -10.49 -1.99 9.33
C HIS A 230 -10.34 -1.24 8.00
N VAL A 231 -11.43 -1.14 7.25
CA VAL A 231 -11.51 -0.33 6.03
C VAL A 231 -12.30 0.93 6.35
N SER A 232 -11.62 2.06 6.31
CA SER A 232 -12.24 3.36 6.60
C SER A 232 -13.23 3.76 5.50
N LYS A 233 -14.10 4.73 5.81
CA LYS A 233 -15.07 5.28 4.87
C LYS A 233 -14.41 5.92 3.64
N ASP A 234 -13.30 6.62 3.81
CA ASP A 234 -12.58 7.27 2.71
C ASP A 234 -11.89 6.24 1.81
N GLU A 235 -11.29 5.21 2.41
CA GLU A 235 -10.71 4.09 1.68
C GLU A 235 -11.80 3.33 0.90
N MET A 236 -12.94 3.07 1.53
CA MET A 236 -14.09 2.43 0.90
C MET A 236 -14.63 3.26 -0.27
N LYS A 237 -14.72 4.58 -0.12
CA LYS A 237 -15.11 5.50 -1.20
C LYS A 237 -14.19 5.38 -2.41
N SER A 238 -12.88 5.32 -2.17
CA SER A 238 -11.88 5.13 -3.23
C SER A 238 -12.04 3.78 -3.95
N LEU A 239 -12.33 2.71 -3.20
CA LEU A 239 -12.55 1.38 -3.75
C LEU A 239 -13.85 1.31 -4.58
N ILE A 240 -14.94 1.89 -4.09
CA ILE A 240 -16.23 1.94 -4.80
C ILE A 240 -16.09 2.69 -6.13
N GLN A 241 -15.30 3.75 -6.20
CA GLN A 241 -15.06 4.50 -7.45
C GLN A 241 -14.36 3.67 -8.53
N GLN A 242 -13.72 2.57 -8.17
CA GLN A 242 -13.06 1.65 -9.12
C GLN A 242 -13.99 0.55 -9.64
N MET A 243 -15.15 0.34 -9.03
CA MET A 243 -16.08 -0.74 -9.40
C MET A 243 -16.61 -0.65 -10.84
N PRO A 244 -16.93 0.53 -11.40
CA PRO A 244 -17.34 0.63 -12.80
C PRO A 244 -16.35 0.02 -13.78
N ASN A 245 -15.04 0.25 -13.59
CA ASN A 245 -14.00 -0.34 -14.45
C ASN A 245 -13.97 -1.87 -14.36
N LEU A 246 -14.20 -2.43 -13.18
CA LEU A 246 -14.28 -3.87 -12.99
C LEU A 246 -15.54 -4.43 -13.67
N PHE A 247 -16.67 -3.76 -13.55
CA PHE A 247 -17.93 -4.20 -14.19
C PHE A 247 -17.86 -4.13 -15.70
N ASP A 248 -17.28 -3.08 -16.28
CA ASP A 248 -17.07 -2.97 -17.72
C ASP A 248 -16.19 -4.10 -18.24
N HIS A 249 -15.13 -4.45 -17.51
CA HIS A 249 -14.28 -5.60 -17.86
C HIS A 249 -15.03 -6.93 -17.78
N VAL A 250 -15.86 -7.11 -16.75
CA VAL A 250 -16.72 -8.30 -16.60
C VAL A 250 -17.71 -8.41 -17.75
N ILE A 251 -18.35 -7.31 -18.16
CA ILE A 251 -19.26 -7.25 -19.29
C ILE A 251 -18.56 -7.70 -20.59
N GLN A 252 -17.33 -7.22 -20.84
CA GLN A 252 -16.56 -7.62 -22.01
C GLN A 252 -16.30 -9.14 -22.04
N ILE A 253 -15.96 -9.75 -20.90
CA ILE A 253 -15.74 -11.20 -20.80
C ILE A 253 -17.04 -11.97 -21.07
N ILE A 254 -18.17 -11.50 -20.53
CA ILE A 254 -19.48 -12.14 -20.74
C ILE A 254 -19.87 -12.11 -22.23
N GLU A 255 -19.71 -10.96 -22.88
CA GLU A 255 -20.05 -10.80 -24.31
C GLU A 255 -19.18 -11.65 -25.22
N ALA A 256 -17.86 -11.63 -24.98
CA ALA A 256 -16.95 -12.47 -25.75
C ALA A 256 -17.31 -13.95 -25.63
N ASN A 257 -17.67 -14.40 -24.43
CA ASN A 257 -18.09 -15.78 -24.19
C ASN A 257 -19.45 -16.10 -24.85
N ALA A 258 -20.43 -15.21 -24.77
CA ALA A 258 -21.75 -15.38 -25.38
C ALA A 258 -21.68 -15.45 -26.91
N ASN A 259 -20.84 -14.61 -27.50
CA ASN A 259 -20.67 -14.53 -28.95
C ASN A 259 -19.63 -15.53 -29.49
N LYS A 260 -19.06 -16.40 -28.64
CA LYS A 260 -17.97 -17.32 -28.97
C LYS A 260 -16.78 -16.60 -29.64
N MET A 261 -16.57 -15.34 -29.30
CA MET A 261 -15.44 -14.56 -29.77
C MET A 261 -14.19 -14.97 -29.02
N GLN A 262 -13.08 -15.02 -29.72
CA GLN A 262 -11.78 -15.21 -29.08
C GLN A 262 -11.45 -13.97 -28.25
N ILE A 263 -11.23 -14.15 -26.95
CA ILE A 263 -10.86 -13.07 -26.03
C ILE A 263 -9.49 -13.39 -25.44
N PHE A 264 -8.61 -12.41 -25.48
CA PHE A 264 -7.30 -12.48 -24.85
C PHE A 264 -7.38 -11.96 -23.42
N LEU A 265 -7.06 -12.81 -22.47
CA LEU A 265 -7.09 -12.46 -21.05
C LEU A 265 -5.71 -12.66 -20.43
N PRO A 266 -5.20 -11.71 -19.63
CA PRO A 266 -3.91 -11.85 -18.98
C PRO A 266 -3.94 -13.01 -17.97
N ARG A 267 -2.77 -13.67 -17.80
CA ARG A 267 -2.59 -14.61 -16.67
C ARG A 267 -2.66 -13.86 -15.36
N SER A 268 -3.05 -14.57 -14.30
CA SER A 268 -2.91 -14.07 -12.94
C SER A 268 -1.46 -13.72 -12.64
N VAL A 269 -1.24 -12.61 -11.93
CA VAL A 269 0.07 -12.25 -11.38
C VAL A 269 0.49 -13.17 -10.25
N ASP A 270 -0.46 -13.88 -9.61
CA ASP A 270 -0.20 -14.89 -8.60
C ASP A 270 0.25 -16.21 -9.23
N LYS A 271 1.56 -16.42 -9.26
CA LYS A 271 2.16 -17.66 -9.79
C LYS A 271 1.74 -18.91 -8.99
N ASN A 272 1.44 -18.77 -7.70
CA ASN A 272 0.98 -19.89 -6.87
C ASN A 272 -0.45 -20.29 -7.22
N LEU A 273 -1.31 -19.31 -7.52
CA LEU A 273 -2.63 -19.57 -8.08
C LEU A 273 -2.51 -20.33 -9.41
N CYS A 274 -1.63 -19.89 -10.32
CA CYS A 274 -1.41 -20.55 -11.60
C CYS A 274 -0.90 -21.99 -11.45
N LYS A 275 0.06 -22.25 -10.54
CA LYS A 275 0.58 -23.61 -10.29
C LYS A 275 -0.50 -24.59 -9.84
N ARG A 276 -1.48 -24.14 -9.04
CA ARG A 276 -2.58 -24.94 -8.52
C ARG A 276 -3.82 -24.96 -9.43
N CYS A 277 -3.81 -24.16 -10.49
CA CYS A 277 -4.94 -24.02 -11.39
C CYS A 277 -5.13 -25.29 -12.24
N PRO A 278 -6.31 -25.96 -12.24
CA PRO A 278 -6.56 -27.16 -13.04
C PRO A 278 -6.53 -26.89 -14.54
N PHE A 279 -6.55 -25.64 -14.96
CA PHE A 279 -6.51 -25.23 -16.37
C PHE A 279 -5.11 -24.76 -16.81
N ASN A 280 -4.11 -24.78 -15.92
CA ASN A 280 -2.77 -24.24 -16.20
C ASN A 280 -2.14 -24.81 -17.48
N PHE A 281 -2.32 -26.11 -17.75
CA PHE A 281 -1.76 -26.81 -18.90
C PHE A 281 -2.32 -26.36 -20.27
N ARG A 282 -3.54 -25.80 -20.28
CA ARG A 282 -4.24 -25.34 -21.48
C ARG A 282 -4.55 -23.85 -21.48
N CYS A 283 -4.33 -23.18 -20.36
CA CYS A 283 -4.72 -21.80 -20.13
C CYS A 283 -4.18 -20.83 -21.19
N ASP A 284 -2.94 -21.04 -21.68
CA ASP A 284 -2.36 -20.21 -22.73
C ASP A 284 -2.90 -20.56 -24.12
N ASN A 285 -3.30 -21.79 -24.33
CA ASN A 285 -3.94 -22.20 -25.58
C ASN A 285 -5.39 -21.67 -25.67
N ASP A 286 -6.11 -21.66 -24.55
CA ASP A 286 -7.51 -21.24 -24.53
C ASP A 286 -7.67 -19.70 -24.53
N TYR A 287 -6.77 -18.96 -23.85
CA TYR A 287 -6.88 -17.51 -23.62
C TYR A 287 -5.56 -16.76 -23.80
N GLY A 288 -4.51 -17.40 -24.30
CA GLY A 288 -3.15 -16.87 -24.30
C GLY A 288 -2.36 -17.07 -25.59
N GLN A 289 -2.97 -17.55 -26.65
CA GLN A 289 -2.33 -17.49 -27.96
C GLN A 289 -2.49 -16.10 -28.53
N GLU A 290 -1.43 -15.49 -28.66
CA GLU A 290 -0.91 -14.15 -28.68
C GLU A 290 -0.85 -13.61 -27.25
N VAL A 291 0.36 -13.56 -26.70
CA VAL A 291 0.72 -12.38 -25.91
C VAL A 291 0.25 -11.24 -26.79
N PRO A 292 -0.83 -10.47 -26.48
CA PRO A 292 -1.05 -9.27 -27.26
C PRO A 292 0.29 -8.57 -27.09
N LYS A 293 1.02 -8.37 -28.18
CA LYS A 293 1.99 -7.31 -28.21
C LYS A 293 1.24 -6.18 -27.57
N ALA A 294 1.66 -5.80 -26.34
CA ALA A 294 0.86 -4.94 -25.48
C ALA A 294 0.29 -3.88 -26.39
N SER A 295 -1.04 -3.66 -26.39
CA SER A 295 -1.77 -2.91 -27.42
C SER A 295 -1.28 -1.48 -27.66
N GLY A 296 -0.11 -1.15 -27.25
CA GLY A 296 0.63 0.06 -27.42
C GLY A 296 1.97 -0.09 -28.11
N ILE A 297 2.54 -1.32 -28.28
CA ILE A 297 3.85 -1.42 -28.93
C ILE A 297 3.73 -1.28 -30.44
N ASP A 298 2.73 -1.88 -31.06
CA ASP A 298 2.54 -1.80 -32.50
C ASP A 298 2.15 -0.38 -32.90
N ASP A 299 1.24 0.26 -32.17
CA ASP A 299 0.89 1.68 -32.35
C ASP A 299 2.11 2.60 -32.18
N MET A 300 2.96 2.28 -31.21
CA MET A 300 4.19 3.03 -30.95
C MET A 300 5.23 2.83 -32.07
N LEU A 301 5.44 1.59 -32.53
CA LEU A 301 6.33 1.28 -33.63
C LEU A 301 5.85 1.93 -34.93
N ASP A 302 4.56 1.86 -35.22
CA ASP A 302 3.92 2.50 -36.37
C ASP A 302 4.07 4.03 -36.32
N LEU A 303 3.87 4.64 -35.14
CA LEU A 303 4.08 6.07 -34.97
C LEU A 303 5.53 6.46 -35.27
N PHE A 304 6.50 5.77 -34.69
CA PHE A 304 7.91 6.05 -34.93
C PHE A 304 8.29 5.83 -36.40
N HIS A 305 7.71 4.82 -37.05
CA HIS A 305 7.90 4.60 -38.48
C HIS A 305 7.35 5.76 -39.33
N LYS A 306 6.11 6.24 -39.03
CA LYS A 306 5.50 7.41 -39.68
C LYS A 306 6.29 8.71 -39.45
N LEU A 307 6.99 8.81 -38.33
CA LEU A 307 7.86 9.94 -38.00
C LEU A 307 9.27 9.84 -38.62
N ASN A 308 9.52 8.86 -39.48
CA ASN A 308 10.85 8.54 -40.06
C ASN A 308 11.92 8.29 -38.98
N LEU A 309 11.54 7.66 -37.86
CA LEU A 309 12.41 7.26 -36.77
C LEU A 309 12.27 5.74 -36.52
N PRO A 310 12.65 4.88 -37.46
CA PRO A 310 12.46 3.45 -37.28
C PRO A 310 13.20 2.92 -36.06
N VAL A 311 12.48 2.15 -35.28
CA VAL A 311 12.93 1.49 -34.05
C VAL A 311 12.47 0.03 -34.06
N PHE A 312 13.21 -0.84 -33.37
CA PHE A 312 12.88 -2.24 -33.23
C PHE A 312 12.42 -2.55 -31.80
N ASP A 313 11.43 -3.42 -31.65
CA ASP A 313 11.03 -3.93 -30.35
C ASP A 313 12.15 -4.78 -29.74
N ALA A 314 12.50 -4.48 -28.49
CA ALA A 314 13.47 -5.23 -27.69
C ALA A 314 12.81 -5.84 -26.42
N GLY A 315 11.49 -5.93 -26.43
CA GLY A 315 10.68 -6.47 -25.34
C GLY A 315 10.15 -5.42 -24.37
N ASN A 316 9.44 -5.90 -23.36
CA ASN A 316 8.85 -5.03 -22.32
C ASN A 316 9.00 -5.63 -20.93
N ILE A 317 8.82 -4.77 -19.92
CA ILE A 317 8.74 -5.15 -18.50
C ILE A 317 7.49 -4.51 -17.91
N CYS A 318 6.63 -5.32 -17.30
CA CYS A 318 5.44 -4.85 -16.62
C CYS A 318 5.73 -4.65 -15.14
N GLY A 319 5.81 -3.40 -14.72
CA GLY A 319 5.89 -3.02 -13.31
C GLY A 319 4.51 -2.82 -12.67
N PRO A 320 4.46 -2.52 -11.37
CA PRO A 320 3.19 -2.35 -10.65
C PRO A 320 2.41 -1.11 -11.10
N ARG A 321 3.07 -0.07 -11.59
CA ARG A 321 2.43 1.22 -11.93
C ARG A 321 2.63 1.66 -13.38
N PHE A 322 3.63 1.15 -14.08
CA PHE A 322 3.91 1.46 -15.48
C PHE A 322 4.47 0.24 -16.21
N ILE A 323 4.41 0.27 -17.53
CA ILE A 323 5.00 -0.70 -18.45
C ILE A 323 6.18 -0.02 -19.10
N ARG A 324 7.34 -0.65 -19.07
CA ARG A 324 8.55 -0.23 -19.78
C ARG A 324 8.66 -0.97 -21.10
N TYR A 325 8.53 -0.24 -22.18
CA TYR A 325 8.87 -0.73 -23.51
C TYR A 325 10.35 -0.48 -23.78
N LYS A 326 11.03 -1.46 -24.33
CA LYS A 326 12.44 -1.38 -24.72
C LYS A 326 12.51 -1.28 -26.23
N LEU A 327 13.12 -0.24 -26.76
CA LEU A 327 13.26 0.00 -28.19
C LEU A 327 14.72 0.08 -28.56
N LYS A 328 15.11 -0.54 -29.69
CA LYS A 328 16.43 -0.37 -30.29
C LYS A 328 16.31 0.61 -31.46
N PRO A 329 16.99 1.77 -31.42
CA PRO A 329 17.03 2.70 -32.56
C PRO A 329 17.72 2.06 -33.78
N ASP A 330 17.21 2.30 -34.98
CA ASP A 330 17.90 1.97 -36.19
C ASP A 330 18.99 3.00 -36.50
N PHE A 331 20.18 2.79 -35.95
CA PHE A 331 21.31 3.69 -36.15
C PHE A 331 21.78 3.77 -37.61
N SER A 332 21.50 2.74 -38.45
CA SER A 332 21.83 2.75 -39.88
C SER A 332 21.07 3.86 -40.63
N LYS A 333 19.86 4.18 -40.13
CA LYS A 333 19.01 5.25 -40.64
C LYS A 333 19.16 6.58 -39.86
N LYS A 334 20.27 6.74 -39.15
CA LYS A 334 20.60 7.96 -38.37
C LYS A 334 19.54 8.33 -37.29
N VAL A 335 18.84 7.31 -36.74
CA VAL A 335 17.94 7.48 -35.60
C VAL A 335 18.78 7.60 -34.33
N THR A 336 18.66 8.71 -33.62
CA THR A 336 19.38 8.95 -32.36
C THR A 336 18.43 8.92 -31.18
N VAL A 337 18.95 8.60 -29.98
CA VAL A 337 18.20 8.62 -28.73
C VAL A 337 17.51 9.96 -28.52
N THR A 338 18.22 11.06 -28.77
CA THR A 338 17.68 12.43 -28.61
C THR A 338 16.50 12.71 -29.54
N LYS A 339 16.51 12.17 -30.76
CA LYS A 339 15.36 12.29 -31.67
C LYS A 339 14.12 11.56 -31.13
N ILE A 340 14.31 10.38 -30.53
CA ILE A 340 13.22 9.62 -29.90
C ILE A 340 12.69 10.37 -28.66
N GLN A 341 13.57 10.88 -27.79
CA GLN A 341 13.18 11.61 -26.59
C GLN A 341 12.32 12.84 -26.89
N LYS A 342 12.62 13.56 -27.99
CA LYS A 342 11.83 14.73 -28.42
C LYS A 342 10.41 14.38 -28.87
N ARG A 343 10.05 13.11 -29.03
CA ARG A 343 8.73 12.66 -29.46
C ARG A 343 7.82 12.23 -28.30
N ALA A 344 8.17 12.54 -27.06
CA ALA A 344 7.37 12.17 -25.89
C ALA A 344 5.95 12.77 -25.94
N LEU A 345 5.80 14.03 -26.41
CA LEU A 345 4.50 14.66 -26.60
C LEU A 345 3.70 14.03 -27.74
N ASP A 346 4.35 13.68 -28.84
CA ASP A 346 3.70 13.00 -29.98
C ASP A 346 3.14 11.64 -29.53
N LEU A 347 3.91 10.90 -28.69
CA LEU A 347 3.45 9.64 -28.09
C LEU A 347 2.28 9.85 -27.13
N GLN A 348 2.31 10.90 -26.30
CA GLN A 348 1.21 11.22 -25.40
C GLN A 348 -0.11 11.39 -26.18
N VAL A 349 -0.07 12.18 -27.24
CA VAL A 349 -1.27 12.43 -28.07
C VAL A 349 -1.71 11.19 -28.82
N ALA A 350 -0.79 10.53 -29.51
CA ALA A 350 -1.12 9.38 -30.37
C ALA A 350 -1.64 8.17 -29.58
N MET A 351 -1.16 7.97 -28.36
CA MET A 351 -1.55 6.86 -27.49
C MET A 351 -2.59 7.26 -26.43
N ASN A 352 -3.12 8.47 -26.49
CA ASN A 352 -4.08 9.03 -25.52
C ASN A 352 -3.65 8.81 -24.06
N LEU A 353 -2.39 9.19 -23.74
CA LEU A 353 -1.84 9.00 -22.39
C LEU A 353 -2.20 10.19 -21.49
N PRO A 354 -2.53 9.97 -20.22
CA PRO A 354 -2.82 11.05 -19.27
C PRO A 354 -1.59 11.89 -18.90
N ASP A 355 -0.41 11.30 -18.94
CA ASP A 355 0.87 11.94 -18.62
C ASP A 355 1.88 11.72 -19.77
N ILE A 356 2.86 12.61 -19.90
CA ILE A 356 3.96 12.46 -20.86
C ILE A 356 4.78 11.23 -20.48
N PRO A 357 5.02 10.29 -21.42
CA PRO A 357 5.82 9.10 -21.13
C PRO A 357 7.28 9.47 -20.85
N LEU A 358 7.89 8.82 -19.86
CA LEU A 358 9.31 8.98 -19.59
C LEU A 358 10.14 8.17 -20.60
N ILE A 359 11.00 8.85 -21.35
CA ILE A 359 11.90 8.25 -22.34
C ILE A 359 13.34 8.40 -21.88
N GLN A 360 14.03 7.29 -21.63
CA GLN A 360 15.40 7.27 -21.12
C GLN A 360 16.32 6.35 -21.93
N ALA A 361 17.57 6.77 -22.08
CA ALA A 361 18.63 5.90 -22.58
C ALA A 361 18.99 4.87 -21.51
N GLN A 362 19.11 3.62 -21.94
CA GLN A 362 19.58 2.50 -21.12
C GLN A 362 20.70 1.78 -21.86
N ALA A 363 21.48 0.95 -21.16
CA ALA A 363 22.49 0.14 -21.82
C ALA A 363 21.84 -0.82 -22.84
N GLY A 364 22.07 -0.56 -24.13
CA GLY A 364 21.60 -1.39 -25.24
C GLY A 364 20.20 -1.11 -25.77
N TYR A 365 19.41 -0.17 -25.15
CA TYR A 365 18.07 0.20 -25.63
C TYR A 365 17.62 1.58 -25.14
N VAL A 366 16.55 2.08 -25.72
CA VAL A 366 15.80 3.24 -25.20
C VAL A 366 14.57 2.71 -24.50
N SER A 367 14.36 3.10 -23.24
CA SER A 367 13.15 2.78 -22.49
C SER A 367 12.08 3.84 -22.68
N ILE A 368 10.82 3.40 -22.86
CA ILE A 368 9.62 4.25 -22.83
C ILE A 368 8.70 3.70 -21.76
N ASP A 369 8.50 4.49 -20.71
CA ASP A 369 7.68 4.08 -19.57
C ASP A 369 6.27 4.67 -19.70
N ILE A 370 5.27 3.81 -19.91
CA ILE A 370 3.87 4.17 -20.06
C ILE A 370 3.10 3.81 -18.78
N PRO A 371 2.35 4.77 -18.18
CA PRO A 371 1.54 4.51 -16.99
C PRO A 371 0.49 3.43 -17.22
N ARG A 372 0.33 2.52 -16.26
CA ARG A 372 -0.76 1.54 -16.28
C ARG A 372 -2.10 2.20 -15.95
N LYS A 373 -3.18 1.71 -16.56
CA LYS A 373 -4.55 2.13 -16.24
C LYS A 373 -4.91 1.80 -14.78
N VAL A 374 -4.55 0.60 -14.31
CA VAL A 374 -4.74 0.16 -12.91
C VAL A 374 -3.39 0.18 -12.20
N ARG A 375 -3.29 0.95 -11.12
CA ARG A 375 -2.03 1.19 -10.37
C ARG A 375 -2.21 0.73 -8.94
N LYS A 376 -1.48 -0.29 -8.51
CA LYS A 376 -1.50 -0.73 -7.11
C LYS A 376 -0.56 0.14 -6.26
N PRO A 377 -0.99 0.59 -5.05
CA PRO A 377 -0.07 1.18 -4.09
C PRO A 377 0.93 0.12 -3.63
N LEU A 378 2.15 0.54 -3.35
CA LEU A 378 3.19 -0.29 -2.78
C LEU A 378 3.25 0.02 -1.27
N THR A 379 2.92 -0.94 -0.41
CA THR A 379 2.98 -0.75 1.05
C THR A 379 4.37 -1.03 1.60
N LEU A 380 4.73 -0.36 2.70
CA LEU A 380 6.03 -0.57 3.36
C LEU A 380 6.16 -2.01 3.86
N GLY A 381 5.12 -2.58 4.45
CA GLY A 381 5.10 -3.97 4.89
C GLY A 381 5.34 -4.97 3.76
N GLU A 382 4.78 -4.72 2.54
CA GLU A 382 5.07 -5.56 1.37
C GLU A 382 6.55 -5.47 0.95
N VAL A 383 7.11 -4.25 0.96
CA VAL A 383 8.51 -4.01 0.61
C VAL A 383 9.43 -4.67 1.63
N MET A 384 9.19 -4.51 2.93
CA MET A 384 9.99 -5.11 4.00
C MET A 384 9.99 -6.64 3.94
N ARG A 385 8.84 -7.26 3.69
CA ARG A 385 8.75 -8.72 3.52
C ARG A 385 9.52 -9.22 2.29
N LYS A 386 9.38 -8.55 1.14
CA LYS A 386 10.13 -8.90 -0.07
C LYS A 386 11.63 -8.66 0.08
N ALA A 387 12.01 -7.69 0.86
CA ALA A 387 13.38 -7.27 1.07
C ALA A 387 14.11 -8.07 2.18
N ALA A 388 13.41 -8.92 2.93
CA ALA A 388 13.97 -9.62 4.09
C ALA A 388 15.26 -10.41 3.78
N SER A 389 15.30 -11.09 2.63
CA SER A 389 16.48 -11.87 2.20
C SER A 389 17.66 -11.03 1.69
N THR A 390 17.43 -9.75 1.38
CA THR A 390 18.45 -8.83 0.84
C THR A 390 18.76 -7.68 1.80
N ARG A 391 18.29 -7.77 3.05
CA ARG A 391 18.45 -6.73 4.06
C ARG A 391 19.93 -6.56 4.42
N PRO A 392 20.50 -5.34 4.31
CA PRO A 392 21.84 -5.05 4.79
C PRO A 392 21.92 -5.17 6.31
N ALA A 393 23.09 -5.56 6.82
CA ALA A 393 23.34 -5.65 8.27
C ALA A 393 23.39 -4.28 8.97
N SER A 394 23.50 -3.19 8.22
CA SER A 394 23.59 -1.82 8.76
C SER A 394 22.29 -1.37 9.43
N LYS A 395 22.40 -0.76 10.60
CA LYS A 395 21.28 -0.20 11.38
C LYS A 395 20.63 1.02 10.72
N VAL A 396 21.35 1.70 9.85
CA VAL A 396 20.88 2.87 9.09
C VAL A 396 20.64 2.55 7.63
N ALA A 397 20.22 1.31 7.35
CA ALA A 397 19.78 0.90 6.03
C ALA A 397 18.25 0.82 5.97
N PHE A 398 17.66 1.21 4.84
CA PHE A 398 16.22 1.14 4.60
C PHE A 398 15.92 0.91 3.12
N PRO A 399 14.78 0.25 2.79
CA PRO A 399 14.36 0.10 1.41
C PRO A 399 13.68 1.39 0.93
N ILE A 400 14.30 2.08 -0.03
CA ILE A 400 13.74 3.33 -0.56
C ILE A 400 12.57 3.10 -1.53
N GLY A 401 12.53 1.94 -2.18
CA GLY A 401 11.47 1.62 -3.12
C GLY A 401 11.76 0.38 -3.96
N MET A 402 10.86 0.11 -4.88
CA MET A 402 10.91 -1.02 -5.79
C MET A 402 11.11 -0.56 -7.22
N ALA A 403 12.06 -1.16 -7.92
CA ALA A 403 12.28 -0.96 -9.34
C ALA A 403 11.20 -1.67 -10.18
N ILE A 404 11.15 -1.37 -11.47
CA ILE A 404 10.13 -1.91 -12.38
C ILE A 404 10.17 -3.45 -12.48
N ASP A 405 11.35 -4.04 -12.35
CA ASP A 405 11.57 -5.49 -12.39
C ASP A 405 11.22 -6.21 -11.07
N GLY A 406 10.73 -5.46 -10.08
CA GLY A 406 10.40 -5.99 -8.76
C GLY A 406 11.57 -6.00 -7.76
N THR A 407 12.77 -5.59 -8.19
CA THR A 407 13.94 -5.50 -7.31
C THR A 407 13.74 -4.41 -6.27
N ILE A 408 13.97 -4.72 -4.99
CA ILE A 408 13.98 -3.73 -3.92
C ILE A 408 15.35 -3.04 -3.87
N VAL A 409 15.31 -1.72 -3.84
CA VAL A 409 16.52 -0.88 -3.74
C VAL A 409 16.69 -0.44 -2.30
N TRP A 410 17.80 -0.86 -1.70
CA TRP A 410 18.21 -0.46 -0.37
C TRP A 410 19.11 0.76 -0.44
N ILE A 411 18.95 1.65 0.52
CA ILE A 411 19.86 2.74 0.84
C ILE A 411 20.48 2.45 2.19
N ASN A 412 21.81 2.62 2.29
CA ASN A 412 22.55 2.51 3.53
C ASN A 412 23.28 3.84 3.77
N LEU A 413 22.89 4.55 4.82
CA LEU A 413 23.50 5.85 5.14
C LEU A 413 24.97 5.75 5.57
N ASN A 414 25.47 4.55 5.88
CA ASN A 414 26.91 4.31 6.10
C ASN A 414 27.70 4.18 4.79
N ASP A 415 27.01 4.01 3.64
CA ASP A 415 27.67 3.94 2.35
C ASP A 415 28.16 5.35 1.92
N PRO A 416 29.41 5.49 1.45
CA PRO A 416 29.91 6.75 0.87
C PRO A 416 29.04 7.33 -0.25
N ALA A 417 28.31 6.49 -0.96
CA ALA A 417 27.44 6.88 -2.06
C ALA A 417 26.10 7.50 -1.61
N SER A 418 25.70 7.30 -0.35
CA SER A 418 24.38 7.71 0.14
C SER A 418 24.32 8.17 1.60
N PRO A 419 25.35 8.84 2.15
CA PRO A 419 25.37 9.25 3.56
C PRO A 419 24.37 10.36 3.89
N SER A 420 23.95 11.12 2.88
CA SER A 420 23.01 12.21 2.99
C SER A 420 22.14 12.27 1.74
N ILE A 421 20.88 12.67 1.89
CA ILE A 421 19.86 12.56 0.85
C ILE A 421 19.20 13.93 0.60
N LEU A 422 19.11 14.33 -0.67
CA LEU A 422 18.26 15.41 -1.13
C LEU A 422 16.99 14.84 -1.73
N VAL A 423 15.82 15.27 -1.25
CA VAL A 423 14.51 14.88 -1.77
C VAL A 423 13.80 16.10 -2.32
N GLY A 424 13.54 16.13 -3.61
CA GLY A 424 12.78 17.22 -4.25
C GLY A 424 11.49 16.71 -4.88
N GLY A 425 10.43 17.54 -4.84
CA GLY A 425 9.16 17.20 -5.49
C GLY A 425 8.04 18.16 -5.11
N THR A 426 7.12 18.42 -6.04
CA THR A 426 5.98 19.33 -5.82
C THR A 426 4.97 18.76 -4.81
N SER A 427 4.04 19.60 -4.37
CA SER A 427 2.91 19.16 -3.54
C SER A 427 2.13 18.03 -4.25
N GLY A 428 1.73 16.99 -3.49
CA GLY A 428 1.06 15.82 -4.05
C GLY A 428 1.97 14.81 -4.77
N SER A 429 3.28 15.07 -4.91
CA SER A 429 4.23 14.12 -5.48
C SER A 429 4.46 12.86 -4.63
N GLY A 430 4.17 12.94 -3.32
CA GLY A 430 4.39 11.89 -2.33
C GLY A 430 5.63 12.11 -1.45
N LYS A 431 6.17 13.33 -1.38
CA LYS A 431 7.37 13.69 -0.62
C LYS A 431 7.25 13.34 0.87
N SER A 432 6.26 13.88 1.56
CA SER A 432 6.06 13.61 2.99
C SER A 432 5.76 12.15 3.28
N VAL A 433 5.03 11.47 2.37
CA VAL A 433 4.78 10.02 2.47
C VAL A 433 6.08 9.23 2.36
N LEU A 434 6.98 9.62 1.46
CA LEU A 434 8.29 8.97 1.34
C LEU A 434 9.15 9.18 2.60
N LEU A 435 9.21 10.42 3.12
CA LEU A 435 9.96 10.74 4.35
C LEU A 435 9.47 9.91 5.54
N ARG A 436 8.15 9.82 5.70
CA ARG A 436 7.52 8.97 6.75
C ARG A 436 7.88 7.51 6.57
N SER A 437 7.83 6.99 5.34
CA SER A 437 8.18 5.59 5.06
C SER A 437 9.66 5.31 5.35
N ILE A 438 10.56 6.25 5.07
CA ILE A 438 11.98 6.15 5.42
C ILE A 438 12.15 6.11 6.95
N LEU A 439 11.49 7.03 7.67
CA LEU A 439 11.57 7.11 9.13
C LEU A 439 11.11 5.79 9.77
N ILE A 440 9.93 5.31 9.39
CA ILE A 440 9.37 4.06 9.92
C ILE A 440 10.27 2.86 9.57
N ALA A 441 10.77 2.79 8.34
CA ALA A 441 11.68 1.70 7.93
C ALA A 441 12.98 1.68 8.73
N LEU A 442 13.52 2.86 9.04
CA LEU A 442 14.72 3.01 9.88
C LEU A 442 14.41 2.62 11.35
N ALA A 443 13.29 3.07 11.89
CA ALA A 443 12.86 2.75 13.26
C ALA A 443 12.61 1.23 13.46
N ILE A 444 12.07 0.54 12.46
CA ILE A 444 11.93 -0.93 12.47
C ILE A 444 13.31 -1.62 12.40
N ASN A 445 14.33 -0.95 11.85
CA ASN A 445 15.63 -1.56 11.59
C ASN A 445 16.63 -1.43 12.73
N ALA A 446 16.45 -0.51 13.65
CA ALA A 446 17.36 -0.20 14.76
C ALA A 446 16.57 0.15 16.03
N ASN A 447 17.17 -0.08 17.20
CA ASN A 447 16.59 0.32 18.49
C ASN A 447 16.88 1.80 18.79
N PRO A 448 16.16 2.44 19.75
CA PRO A 448 16.39 3.84 20.13
C PRO A 448 17.81 4.14 20.65
N ASP A 449 18.50 3.14 21.22
CA ASP A 449 19.90 3.26 21.66
C ASP A 449 20.91 3.19 20.50
N GLU A 450 20.48 2.72 19.32
CA GLU A 450 21.31 2.58 18.12
C GLU A 450 21.07 3.69 17.11
N LEU A 451 19.86 4.29 17.13
CA LEU A 451 19.43 5.31 16.17
C LEU A 451 18.51 6.35 16.80
N LYS A 452 18.81 7.62 16.56
CA LYS A 452 17.98 8.76 16.95
C LYS A 452 17.57 9.59 15.74
N PHE A 453 16.42 10.27 15.87
CA PHE A 453 15.91 11.21 14.87
C PHE A 453 15.79 12.61 15.45
N SER A 454 16.19 13.62 14.68
CA SER A 454 15.72 15.01 14.84
C SER A 454 14.84 15.34 13.65
N LEU A 455 13.59 15.66 13.93
CA LEU A 455 12.58 15.96 12.90
C LEU A 455 12.30 17.45 12.87
N ILE A 456 12.45 18.06 11.69
CA ILE A 456 12.18 19.47 11.46
C ILE A 456 11.02 19.57 10.48
N ASP A 457 9.87 20.09 10.96
CA ASP A 457 8.61 20.21 10.21
C ASP A 457 7.95 21.57 10.51
N SER A 458 8.39 22.60 9.81
CA SER A 458 7.90 23.97 9.99
C SER A 458 6.38 24.14 9.80
N LYS A 459 5.73 23.22 9.10
CA LYS A 459 4.28 23.22 8.86
C LYS A 459 3.48 22.38 9.86
N HIS A 460 4.17 21.61 10.68
CA HIS A 460 3.56 20.72 11.69
C HIS A 460 2.52 19.75 11.09
N VAL A 461 2.79 19.19 9.92
CA VAL A 461 1.85 18.33 9.16
C VAL A 461 2.42 16.97 8.85
N SER A 462 3.74 16.88 8.58
CA SER A 462 4.33 15.68 8.00
C SER A 462 4.66 14.60 9.02
N PHE A 463 5.01 14.96 10.26
CA PHE A 463 5.49 14.02 11.28
C PHE A 463 4.68 13.99 12.58
N GLN A 464 3.62 14.79 12.70
CA GLN A 464 2.87 14.98 13.95
C GLN A 464 2.38 13.66 14.60
N ASP A 465 1.86 12.75 13.82
CA ASP A 465 1.36 11.44 14.29
C ASP A 465 2.48 10.42 14.58
N LEU A 466 3.74 10.81 14.40
CA LEU A 466 4.93 10.01 14.67
C LEU A 466 5.67 10.46 15.94
N SER A 467 5.19 11.49 16.64
CA SER A 467 5.84 12.08 17.84
C SER A 467 6.14 11.06 18.95
N ASP A 468 5.33 10.00 19.04
CA ASP A 468 5.45 8.98 20.09
C ASP A 468 6.49 7.88 19.76
N ILE A 469 7.22 8.00 18.63
CA ILE A 469 8.25 7.01 18.29
C ILE A 469 9.47 7.21 19.22
N PRO A 470 9.92 6.17 19.95
CA PRO A 470 10.97 6.30 20.97
C PRO A 470 12.34 6.76 20.44
N HIS A 471 12.55 6.70 19.13
CA HIS A 471 13.79 7.15 18.48
C HIS A 471 13.89 8.67 18.34
N ILE A 472 12.80 9.43 18.57
CA ILE A 472 12.81 10.87 18.37
C ILE A 472 13.55 11.52 19.53
N ASP A 473 14.56 12.33 19.20
CA ASP A 473 15.39 13.07 20.14
C ASP A 473 14.74 14.44 20.45
N GLY A 474 13.93 14.47 21.48
CA GLY A 474 13.12 15.64 21.87
C GLY A 474 11.80 15.77 21.09
N ASP A 475 11.33 16.99 20.96
CA ASP A 475 10.09 17.29 20.23
C ASP A 475 10.33 17.49 18.73
N ILE A 476 9.26 17.40 17.93
CA ILE A 476 9.31 17.78 16.51
C ILE A 476 9.51 19.30 16.43
N ILE A 477 10.59 19.71 15.79
CA ILE A 477 11.01 21.11 15.71
C ILE A 477 10.18 21.82 14.64
N VAL A 478 9.44 22.84 15.06
CA VAL A 478 8.56 23.67 14.20
C VAL A 478 9.19 25.04 13.93
N GLU A 479 9.84 25.61 14.94
CA GLU A 479 10.43 26.96 14.84
C GLU A 479 11.78 26.95 14.10
N ASN A 480 11.91 27.85 13.13
CA ASN A 480 13.12 27.94 12.31
C ASN A 480 14.39 28.29 13.11
N SER A 481 14.27 29.12 14.13
CA SER A 481 15.35 29.49 15.06
C SER A 481 15.91 28.24 15.77
N ILE A 482 15.01 27.42 16.33
CA ILE A 482 15.36 26.18 17.02
C ILE A 482 15.94 25.14 16.05
N ALA A 483 15.39 25.08 14.82
CA ALA A 483 15.92 24.19 13.79
C ALA A 483 17.39 24.51 13.42
N ILE A 484 17.70 25.80 13.27
CA ILE A 484 19.05 26.27 12.96
C ILE A 484 20.01 25.98 14.13
N GLU A 485 19.55 26.22 15.36
CA GLU A 485 20.33 25.92 16.56
C GLU A 485 20.62 24.42 16.68
N LYS A 486 19.61 23.57 16.47
CA LYS A 486 19.78 22.11 16.45
C LYS A 486 20.80 21.64 15.42
N LEU A 487 20.80 22.22 14.23
CA LEU A 487 21.79 21.89 13.21
C LEU A 487 23.22 22.30 13.63
N ARG A 488 23.38 23.41 14.35
CA ARG A 488 24.67 23.84 14.92
C ARG A 488 25.11 22.90 16.04
N GLU A 489 24.22 22.53 16.96
CA GLU A 489 24.48 21.53 18.01
C GLU A 489 24.99 20.22 17.40
N LEU A 490 24.42 19.76 16.30
CA LEU A 490 24.86 18.53 15.64
C LEU A 490 26.26 18.64 15.02
N VAL A 491 26.67 19.84 14.59
CA VAL A 491 28.07 20.07 14.18
C VAL A 491 29.02 20.00 15.38
N GLU A 492 28.60 20.50 16.53
CA GLU A 492 29.39 20.40 17.77
C GLU A 492 29.47 18.95 18.27
N GLU A 493 28.33 18.24 18.26
CA GLU A 493 28.27 16.81 18.55
C GLU A 493 29.20 16.01 17.63
N MET A 494 29.18 16.28 16.35
CA MET A 494 30.10 15.66 15.38
C MET A 494 31.56 15.84 15.77
N ASN A 495 31.96 17.05 16.18
CA ASN A 495 33.31 17.35 16.58
C ASN A 495 33.69 16.63 17.91
N GLN A 496 32.75 16.54 18.86
CA GLN A 496 32.91 15.80 20.10
C GLN A 496 33.11 14.30 19.82
N ARG A 497 32.31 13.72 18.92
CA ARG A 497 32.43 12.32 18.48
C ARG A 497 33.81 12.06 17.86
N TYR A 498 34.30 12.92 16.99
CA TYR A 498 35.65 12.79 16.43
C TYR A 498 36.75 12.85 17.51
N SER A 499 36.58 13.71 18.50
CA SER A 499 37.52 13.79 19.65
C SER A 499 37.51 12.51 20.46
N ALA A 500 36.33 11.90 20.68
CA ALA A 500 36.19 10.62 21.35
C ALA A 500 36.81 9.46 20.53
N PHE A 501 36.54 9.43 19.22
CA PHE A 501 37.12 8.41 18.31
C PHE A 501 38.63 8.44 18.30
N LYS A 502 39.23 9.64 18.30
CA LYS A 502 40.67 9.82 18.34
C LYS A 502 41.29 9.22 19.61
N LYS A 503 40.65 9.39 20.77
CA LYS A 503 41.16 8.85 22.06
C LYS A 503 41.29 7.33 22.04
N VAL A 504 40.39 6.63 21.34
CA VAL A 504 40.37 5.17 21.28
C VAL A 504 40.88 4.61 19.94
N LYS A 505 41.46 5.48 19.10
CA LYS A 505 42.00 5.12 17.77
C LYS A 505 40.92 4.44 16.88
N ALA A 506 39.68 4.93 16.90
CA ALA A 506 38.65 4.58 15.96
C ALA A 506 38.63 5.58 14.79
N PHE A 507 38.29 5.14 13.59
CA PHE A 507 38.23 6.00 12.40
C PHE A 507 36.82 6.56 12.16
N ASP A 508 35.80 5.82 12.60
CA ASP A 508 34.40 6.16 12.43
C ASP A 508 33.56 5.57 13.56
N ILE A 509 32.24 5.82 13.49
CA ILE A 509 31.28 5.33 14.46
C ILE A 509 31.27 3.79 14.57
N ASN A 510 31.38 3.07 13.44
CA ASN A 510 31.39 1.61 13.47
C ASN A 510 32.63 1.07 14.23
N GLY A 511 33.80 1.58 13.90
CA GLY A 511 35.02 1.22 14.61
C GLY A 511 35.02 1.64 16.09
N TYR A 512 34.27 2.67 16.46
CA TYR A 512 34.07 3.07 17.86
C TYR A 512 33.12 2.09 18.57
N GLN A 513 32.02 1.68 17.93
CA GLN A 513 31.09 0.69 18.46
C GLN A 513 31.70 -0.71 18.57
N GLU A 514 32.52 -1.14 17.61
CA GLU A 514 33.29 -2.42 17.67
C GLU A 514 34.23 -2.49 18.88
N LYS A 515 34.67 -1.35 19.41
CA LYS A 515 35.47 -1.27 20.64
C LYS A 515 34.66 -1.26 21.94
N GLY A 516 33.33 -1.48 21.83
CA GLY A 516 32.44 -1.60 22.97
C GLY A 516 31.84 -0.28 23.48
N TYR A 517 32.03 0.83 22.76
CA TYR A 517 31.44 2.12 23.10
C TYR A 517 30.06 2.28 22.43
N GLN A 518 29.08 2.66 23.22
CA GLN A 518 27.72 2.92 22.68
C GLN A 518 27.56 4.38 22.29
N VAL A 519 27.23 4.61 21.05
CA VAL A 519 26.81 5.91 20.50
C VAL A 519 25.81 5.68 19.38
N PRO A 520 24.62 6.28 19.42
CA PRO A 520 23.62 6.10 18.36
C PRO A 520 24.01 6.84 17.08
N HIS A 521 23.57 6.29 15.94
CA HIS A 521 23.46 7.08 14.73
C HIS A 521 22.41 8.18 14.93
N HIS A 522 22.57 9.31 14.25
CA HIS A 522 21.64 10.43 14.31
C HIS A 522 21.18 10.80 12.90
N VAL A 523 19.90 10.65 12.62
CA VAL A 523 19.32 11.02 11.32
C VAL A 523 18.47 12.28 11.50
N VAL A 524 18.84 13.32 10.78
CA VAL A 524 18.11 14.59 10.76
C VAL A 524 17.24 14.63 9.51
N MET A 525 15.93 14.80 9.67
CA MET A 525 14.99 14.93 8.57
C MET A 525 14.39 16.33 8.55
N ILE A 526 14.51 17.00 7.42
CA ILE A 526 13.94 18.33 7.18
C ILE A 526 12.88 18.20 6.10
N ASP A 527 11.58 18.42 6.45
CA ASP A 527 10.48 18.27 5.48
C ASP A 527 10.48 19.39 4.43
N GLU A 528 10.80 20.63 4.81
CA GLU A 528 10.86 21.75 3.87
C GLU A 528 12.03 22.67 4.17
N TYR A 529 13.13 22.43 3.47
CA TYR A 529 14.35 23.22 3.62
C TYR A 529 14.14 24.70 3.24
N ALA A 530 13.29 24.96 2.24
CA ALA A 530 13.01 26.33 1.81
C ALA A 530 12.45 27.23 2.91
N ASP A 531 11.72 26.66 3.87
CA ASP A 531 11.08 27.41 4.94
C ASP A 531 12.10 27.86 6.02
N LEU A 532 13.27 27.20 6.10
CA LEU A 532 14.35 27.60 7.01
C LEU A 532 15.13 28.82 6.49
N ILE A 533 15.01 29.17 5.21
CA ILE A 533 15.71 30.29 4.59
C ILE A 533 14.88 31.55 4.79
N ILE A 534 15.14 32.28 5.87
CA ILE A 534 14.43 33.52 6.20
C ILE A 534 15.04 34.71 5.44
N ASP A 535 16.37 34.82 5.48
CA ASP A 535 17.14 35.89 4.87
C ASP A 535 18.48 35.38 4.30
N LYS A 536 19.29 36.28 3.76
CA LYS A 536 20.57 35.92 3.16
C LYS A 536 21.60 35.42 4.19
N GLN A 537 21.59 35.98 5.40
CA GLN A 537 22.53 35.58 6.47
C GLN A 537 22.19 34.16 6.94
N THR A 538 20.94 33.88 7.25
CA THR A 538 20.43 32.58 7.63
C THR A 538 20.74 31.52 6.57
N LYS A 539 20.57 31.87 5.30
CA LYS A 539 20.93 30.98 4.19
C LYS A 539 22.41 30.59 4.20
N ASN A 540 23.32 31.55 4.35
CA ASN A 540 24.76 31.30 4.35
C ASN A 540 25.17 30.44 5.53
N ASP A 541 24.60 30.66 6.72
CA ASP A 541 24.83 29.87 7.93
C ASP A 541 24.34 28.43 7.76
N LEU A 542 23.15 28.24 7.21
CA LEU A 542 22.57 26.92 6.91
C LEU A 542 23.41 26.15 5.88
N GLU A 543 23.81 26.80 4.78
CA GLU A 543 24.64 26.19 3.75
C GLU A 543 25.99 25.73 4.34
N THR A 544 26.62 26.57 5.17
CA THR A 544 27.87 26.22 5.86
C THR A 544 27.70 25.05 6.81
N THR A 545 26.61 25.01 7.55
CA THR A 545 26.29 23.95 8.51
C THR A 545 26.01 22.62 7.78
N ILE A 546 25.19 22.64 6.73
CA ILE A 546 24.91 21.48 5.89
C ILE A 546 26.16 20.98 5.18
N GLN A 547 27.02 21.89 4.71
CA GLN A 547 28.30 21.50 4.13
C GLN A 547 29.17 20.73 5.14
N LYS A 548 29.32 21.23 6.38
CA LYS A 548 30.10 20.55 7.42
C LYS A 548 29.55 19.16 7.72
N LEU A 549 28.24 19.06 7.93
CA LEU A 549 27.55 17.79 8.21
C LEU A 549 27.62 16.84 7.00
N GLY A 550 27.40 17.32 5.78
CA GLY A 550 27.45 16.50 4.57
C GLY A 550 28.84 15.93 4.28
N GLN A 551 29.91 16.70 4.58
CA GLN A 551 31.29 16.28 4.34
C GLN A 551 31.82 15.31 5.42
N LYS A 552 31.45 15.52 6.68
CA LYS A 552 32.05 14.82 7.81
C LYS A 552 31.06 14.00 8.64
N GLY A 553 29.75 14.22 8.49
CA GLY A 553 28.73 13.59 9.33
C GLY A 553 28.74 12.07 9.26
N ARG A 554 28.96 11.48 8.08
CA ARG A 554 28.94 10.02 7.88
C ARG A 554 29.83 9.26 8.87
N ALA A 555 31.10 9.62 8.96
CA ALA A 555 32.02 8.92 9.85
C ALA A 555 31.69 9.15 11.32
N ALA A 556 31.03 10.27 11.66
CA ALA A 556 30.52 10.52 13.00
C ALA A 556 29.14 9.87 13.25
N GLY A 557 28.52 9.23 12.24
CA GLY A 557 27.19 8.63 12.33
C GLY A 557 26.05 9.65 12.33
N ILE A 558 26.25 10.83 11.73
CA ILE A 558 25.24 11.88 11.61
C ILE A 558 24.86 12.02 10.13
N HIS A 559 23.58 11.86 9.82
CA HIS A 559 23.06 11.77 8.46
C HIS A 559 21.97 12.80 8.21
N LEU A 560 21.98 13.44 7.04
CA LEU A 560 20.98 14.43 6.64
C LEU A 560 20.04 13.88 5.58
N ILE A 561 18.72 14.06 5.80
CA ILE A 561 17.69 13.87 4.79
C ILE A 561 16.97 15.21 4.65
N LEU A 562 17.32 15.93 3.58
CA LEU A 562 16.84 17.28 3.31
C LEU A 562 15.80 17.23 2.20
N ALA A 563 14.58 17.70 2.48
CA ALA A 563 13.53 17.72 1.49
C ALA A 563 13.05 19.14 1.17
N THR A 564 12.53 19.33 -0.06
CA THR A 564 11.92 20.58 -0.49
C THR A 564 10.84 20.38 -1.54
N GLN A 565 9.77 21.18 -1.46
CA GLN A 565 8.73 21.28 -2.50
C GLN A 565 9.06 22.39 -3.53
N ARG A 566 10.11 23.20 -3.26
CA ARG A 566 10.55 24.28 -4.11
C ARG A 566 11.94 23.99 -4.68
N PRO A 567 12.06 23.15 -5.71
CA PRO A 567 13.33 22.87 -6.36
C PRO A 567 13.72 24.06 -7.26
N ASP A 568 14.17 25.13 -6.61
CA ASP A 568 14.67 26.36 -7.21
C ASP A 568 16.18 26.45 -6.96
N ALA A 569 16.94 26.96 -7.92
CA ALA A 569 18.40 27.09 -7.80
C ALA A 569 18.86 28.03 -6.67
N ARG A 570 17.97 28.91 -6.19
CA ARG A 570 18.23 29.77 -5.02
C ARG A 570 18.14 29.01 -3.71
N ILE A 571 17.42 27.87 -3.69
CA ILE A 571 17.19 27.01 -2.52
C ILE A 571 18.12 25.81 -2.57
N VAL A 572 18.11 25.05 -3.66
CA VAL A 572 19.00 23.92 -3.90
C VAL A 572 20.22 24.41 -4.67
N THR A 573 21.12 25.06 -3.92
CA THR A 573 22.34 25.60 -4.51
C THR A 573 23.34 24.50 -4.90
N PRO A 574 24.32 24.80 -5.78
CA PRO A 574 25.37 23.82 -6.11
C PRO A 574 26.12 23.32 -4.87
N LEU A 575 26.28 24.16 -3.84
CA LEU A 575 26.92 23.79 -2.59
C LEU A 575 26.11 22.72 -1.82
N ILE A 576 24.82 22.93 -1.64
CA ILE A 576 23.91 21.97 -1.03
C ILE A 576 23.93 20.64 -1.79
N LYS A 577 23.80 20.72 -3.11
CA LYS A 577 23.74 19.57 -3.99
C LYS A 577 25.02 18.73 -4.02
N ALA A 578 26.19 19.38 -3.91
CA ALA A 578 27.48 18.70 -3.84
C ALA A 578 27.68 17.92 -2.53
N ASN A 579 27.02 18.35 -1.44
CA ASN A 579 27.15 17.73 -0.12
C ASN A 579 26.04 16.72 0.20
N LEU A 580 25.01 16.58 -0.64
CA LEU A 580 23.95 15.58 -0.52
C LEU A 580 24.08 14.59 -1.69
N GLN A 581 24.79 13.49 -1.45
CA GLN A 581 25.24 12.58 -2.51
C GLN A 581 24.11 11.83 -3.20
N LEU A 582 23.14 11.34 -2.42
CA LEU A 582 21.96 10.70 -3.00
C LEU A 582 20.87 11.74 -3.28
N LYS A 583 20.36 11.75 -4.49
CA LYS A 583 19.34 12.68 -4.95
C LYS A 583 18.09 11.92 -5.35
N VAL A 584 16.96 12.31 -4.80
CA VAL A 584 15.65 11.72 -5.05
C VAL A 584 14.73 12.79 -5.63
N ALA A 585 14.36 12.65 -6.88
CA ALA A 585 13.36 13.50 -7.52
C ALA A 585 12.02 12.77 -7.61
N LEU A 586 11.04 13.25 -6.88
CA LEU A 586 9.63 12.94 -7.09
C LEU A 586 9.07 13.82 -8.22
N LYS A 587 7.77 13.68 -8.57
CA LYS A 587 7.16 14.49 -9.62
C LYS A 587 7.41 15.99 -9.40
N VAL A 588 7.90 16.66 -10.44
CA VAL A 588 8.08 18.12 -10.53
C VAL A 588 7.30 18.68 -11.71
N THR A 589 7.21 20.01 -11.82
CA THR A 589 6.41 20.66 -12.87
C THR A 589 7.17 20.88 -14.17
N THR A 590 8.49 21.05 -14.10
CA THR A 590 9.31 21.41 -15.27
C THR A 590 10.60 20.61 -15.35
N PRO A 591 11.17 20.44 -16.57
CA PRO A 591 12.50 19.85 -16.74
C PRO A 591 13.60 20.59 -15.98
N SER A 592 13.47 21.92 -15.83
CA SER A 592 14.41 22.74 -15.06
C SER A 592 14.43 22.33 -13.58
N ASN A 593 13.26 22.10 -12.98
CA ASN A 593 13.16 21.62 -11.60
C ASN A 593 13.80 20.23 -11.44
N SER A 594 13.63 19.34 -12.43
CA SER A 594 14.29 18.04 -12.46
C SER A 594 15.83 18.19 -12.49
N ASN A 595 16.35 19.05 -13.37
CA ASN A 595 17.79 19.34 -13.47
C ASN A 595 18.37 19.90 -12.15
N ILE A 596 17.61 20.72 -11.44
CA ILE A 596 18.03 21.26 -10.13
C ILE A 596 18.24 20.14 -9.13
N ILE A 597 17.41 19.09 -9.12
CA ILE A 597 17.51 18.00 -8.14
C ILE A 597 18.53 16.94 -8.59
N ILE A 598 18.36 16.38 -9.80
CA ILE A 598 19.07 15.16 -10.25
C ILE A 598 20.01 15.38 -11.46
N ASP A 599 20.32 16.59 -11.80
CA ASP A 599 21.23 16.97 -12.90
C ASP A 599 20.78 16.54 -14.30
N GLN A 600 19.51 16.11 -14.44
CA GLN A 600 18.93 15.73 -15.74
C GLN A 600 17.39 15.89 -15.73
N PRO A 601 16.75 16.03 -16.91
CA PRO A 601 15.30 16.03 -17.02
C PRO A 601 14.73 14.63 -16.80
N GLY A 602 13.42 14.55 -16.55
CA GLY A 602 12.67 13.30 -16.45
C GLY A 602 11.71 13.25 -15.27
N ALA A 603 11.97 13.95 -14.18
CA ALA A 603 11.08 13.96 -13.02
C ALA A 603 9.74 14.68 -13.30
N GLU A 604 9.68 15.55 -14.31
CA GLU A 604 8.43 16.16 -14.80
C GLU A 604 7.48 15.13 -15.45
N CYS A 605 8.03 14.01 -15.96
CA CYS A 605 7.27 12.92 -16.57
C CYS A 605 6.81 11.85 -15.57
N LEU A 606 7.11 12.02 -14.28
CA LEU A 606 6.68 11.07 -13.25
C LEU A 606 5.18 11.21 -12.98
N ILE A 607 4.57 10.10 -12.55
CA ILE A 607 3.12 10.05 -12.32
C ILE A 607 2.69 10.49 -10.92
N GLY A 608 3.67 10.87 -10.05
CA GLY A 608 3.42 11.28 -8.66
C GLY A 608 3.12 10.11 -7.71
N ARG A 609 2.66 10.41 -6.50
CA ARG A 609 2.31 9.43 -5.46
C ARG A 609 3.45 8.43 -5.18
N GLY A 610 4.68 8.94 -4.99
CA GLY A 610 5.86 8.15 -4.68
C GLY A 610 6.58 7.55 -5.89
N ASP A 611 6.17 7.84 -7.13
CA ASP A 611 6.97 7.58 -8.32
C ASP A 611 8.15 8.54 -8.35
N MET A 612 9.36 8.02 -8.42
CA MET A 612 10.58 8.80 -8.23
C MET A 612 11.73 8.36 -9.14
N LEU A 613 12.63 9.29 -9.38
CA LEU A 613 13.96 9.04 -9.95
C LEU A 613 15.00 9.19 -8.84
N ILE A 614 15.90 8.24 -8.73
CA ILE A 614 17.06 8.34 -7.86
C ILE A 614 18.34 8.49 -8.68
N ALA A 615 19.21 9.41 -8.23
CA ALA A 615 20.51 9.70 -8.83
C ALA A 615 21.57 9.74 -7.73
N GLY A 616 22.75 9.23 -8.04
CA GLY A 616 23.90 9.19 -7.14
C GLY A 616 25.10 8.63 -7.89
N SER A 617 25.84 7.70 -7.29
CA SER A 617 26.99 7.04 -7.90
C SER A 617 26.65 6.06 -9.04
N VAL A 618 25.37 5.83 -9.33
CA VAL A 618 24.87 4.91 -10.33
C VAL A 618 23.99 5.64 -11.36
N PRO A 619 23.77 5.07 -12.54
CA PRO A 619 22.82 5.62 -13.51
C PRO A 619 21.45 5.84 -12.88
N VAL A 620 20.76 6.91 -13.27
CA VAL A 620 19.44 7.23 -12.73
C VAL A 620 18.47 6.08 -12.88
N LYS A 621 17.82 5.71 -11.78
CA LYS A 621 16.84 4.64 -11.71
C LYS A 621 15.46 5.18 -11.37
N ARG A 622 14.43 4.68 -12.05
CA ARG A 622 13.04 4.94 -11.69
C ARG A 622 12.54 3.89 -10.70
N LEU A 623 12.00 4.34 -9.58
CA LEU A 623 11.49 3.51 -8.51
C LEU A 623 10.09 3.95 -8.11
N GLN A 624 9.35 3.03 -7.50
CA GLN A 624 8.14 3.32 -6.73
C GLN A 624 8.48 3.29 -5.25
N GLY A 625 8.31 4.41 -4.56
CA GLY A 625 8.42 4.51 -3.11
C GLY A 625 7.25 3.82 -2.41
N PRO A 626 7.49 3.17 -1.25
CA PRO A 626 6.45 2.55 -0.46
C PRO A 626 5.64 3.59 0.33
N ILE A 627 4.45 3.17 0.78
CA ILE A 627 3.60 3.92 1.70
C ILE A 627 3.62 3.20 3.04
N ALA A 628 4.03 3.88 4.10
CA ALA A 628 3.84 3.38 5.46
C ALA A 628 2.34 3.47 5.80
N SER A 629 1.71 2.33 6.01
CA SER A 629 0.32 2.25 6.44
C SER A 629 0.18 2.63 7.92
N LYS A 630 -1.05 2.92 8.36
CA LYS A 630 -1.32 3.14 9.78
C LYS A 630 -0.90 1.93 10.61
N THR A 631 -1.10 0.72 10.09
CA THR A 631 -0.67 -0.53 10.73
C THR A 631 0.84 -0.60 10.90
N ASP A 632 1.63 -0.21 9.88
CA ASP A 632 3.11 -0.17 9.97
C ASP A 632 3.55 0.81 11.06
N ILE A 633 2.88 1.96 11.19
CA ILE A 633 3.15 2.98 12.21
C ILE A 633 2.82 2.46 13.60
N ASP A 634 1.62 1.90 13.79
CA ASP A 634 1.15 1.39 15.08
C ASP A 634 2.01 0.22 15.56
N GLN A 635 2.40 -0.69 14.66
CA GLN A 635 3.34 -1.78 14.99
C GLN A 635 4.71 -1.26 15.41
N THR A 636 5.23 -0.23 14.74
CA THR A 636 6.51 0.39 15.12
C THR A 636 6.41 1.01 16.52
N LYS A 637 5.29 1.64 16.86
CA LYS A 637 5.06 2.18 18.21
C LYS A 637 4.99 1.08 19.27
N THR A 638 4.31 -0.04 18.96
CA THR A 638 4.05 -1.12 19.93
C THR A 638 5.22 -2.07 20.11
N SER A 639 5.98 -2.35 19.06
CA SER A 639 7.12 -3.29 19.12
C SER A 639 8.38 -2.72 19.80
N LEU A 640 8.36 -1.43 20.15
CA LEU A 640 9.48 -0.68 20.74
C LEU A 640 9.20 -0.23 22.18
N ILE A 641 8.01 -0.52 22.71
CA ILE A 641 7.63 -0.43 24.13
C ILE A 641 7.78 -1.83 24.75
#